data_09ceb6ca1ca7a747d61629f476a5aafd
#
_entry.id   09ceb6ca1ca7a747d61629f476a5aafd
#
_cell.length_a   1.000
_cell.length_b   1.000
_cell.length_c   1.000
_cell.angle_alpha   90.00
_cell.angle_beta   90.00
_cell.angle_gamma   90.00
#
_symmetry.space_group_name_H-M   'P 1'
#
loop_
_entity.id
_entity.type
_entity.pdbx_description
1 polymer ?
#
loop_
_entity_poly.entity_id
_entity_poly.type
_entity_poly.pdbx_seq_one_letter_code
_entity_poly.pdbx_strand_id
1 'polypeptide(L)'
;MDFTTSSDKHSAPDSGDNAWSISLDIGTLWRSTLLFVATLFSHWQAIGGGFIWDDDAHITREWLRSLQGLWSIWFKLGATQQYYPLIHSAFWFEHALWGDTAWCYHLTNIFLHSIACFILVAVLRRLEIPGAWVAGFIFALHPVHVESVAWITEQKNTISAIFYLLAAFNYIKFDKERIWMQYGFATLFFVLALLSKTVTASLPAALLVIFWWKRGKLTFKGDVLPLLPWFILGASGGIFTAWVERVFIGAQGSDYLSAVTLTPFTRYLLAGHVIWFYLAKLIWPANLIFIYEHWNISASNPWDYTYSIGIFILLGGLLKFALKPWSGVTAGTLSRAPLAGFLFFSGTLFPVLGFANVYPFMFSYVADHFQYLASLGIIVPIAAGLTLWVDKLSGENKGMGSAIGGVLLALLGFLSWNQCSIYSDAQTLYQATITRNPSCWMAHNNLGAILLGQGKVQESADQFQAALNIRPPYPDAQSNMCSVLIRTGHYQEAIVHGMEAVRLRPTSAENENNLAIALADIGRTSEAVIHYKAALKIRPNYVEVLNNLGNAYLNLGLKQDALVAYQEAIKYSPNFADVYNNLGLLLSGAGHMPEAITQYEQAVKLQPNTASFHGNLGVAYGNVGRAAESIAQLQLSLQLNPNASDVWFYFANALAGAGKFTEAEVPYLNTLKLNPNNLGAENNLAAVYFKIGRIPEAISHYQTAIRLNPDYAEAHSNLGVALAAEKLISEAILEYQKAIKLNPKYADAYNNLGLALTTAGNYNESIAIFQKAIAMNDKNPDYHENLARAFKAFGKTAEANKEDAIGARLRTPTPVAAPAATAKPAAVKH
;
A
#
# COMPACT_ATOMS: atom_id res chain seq x y z
N MET A 1 -22.84 8.80 -49.19
CA MET A 1 -23.83 9.48 -48.34
C MET A 1 -23.81 10.96 -48.71
N ASP A 2 -24.88 11.36 -49.38
CA ASP A 2 -24.98 12.68 -49.98
C ASP A 2 -25.10 13.81 -48.97
N PHE A 3 -24.16 14.74 -49.00
CA PHE A 3 -24.24 16.04 -48.32
C PHE A 3 -24.74 17.08 -49.31
N THR A 4 -26.07 17.14 -49.53
CA THR A 4 -26.65 18.20 -50.34
C THR A 4 -26.89 19.46 -49.53
N THR A 5 -26.39 20.56 -50.03
CA THR A 5 -26.51 21.92 -49.57
C THR A 5 -27.98 22.38 -49.65
N SER A 6 -28.56 22.81 -48.54
CA SER A 6 -29.76 23.66 -48.51
C SER A 6 -29.34 25.14 -48.52
N SER A 7 -29.79 25.82 -49.60
CA SER A 7 -29.66 27.28 -49.75
C SER A 7 -30.63 27.98 -48.82
N ASP A 8 -30.17 28.62 -47.78
CA ASP A 8 -31.01 29.47 -46.93
C ASP A 8 -31.21 30.86 -47.51
N LYS A 9 -32.48 31.14 -47.78
CA LYS A 9 -32.97 32.50 -48.06
C LYS A 9 -32.89 33.33 -46.78
N HIS A 10 -32.36 34.56 -46.91
CA HIS A 10 -32.39 35.59 -45.88
C HIS A 10 -33.83 35.97 -45.50
N SER A 11 -34.28 35.64 -44.29
CA SER A 11 -35.39 36.22 -43.59
C SER A 11 -34.87 37.04 -42.37
N ALA A 12 -35.51 38.17 -42.18
CA ALA A 12 -35.19 39.17 -41.16
C ALA A 12 -35.25 38.61 -39.73
N PRO A 13 -34.54 39.19 -38.76
CA PRO A 13 -34.44 38.62 -37.40
C PRO A 13 -35.73 38.84 -36.60
N ASP A 14 -36.33 37.72 -36.18
CA ASP A 14 -37.42 37.70 -35.21
C ASP A 14 -36.92 37.92 -33.79
N SER A 15 -37.52 38.88 -33.09
CA SER A 15 -37.18 39.29 -31.73
C SER A 15 -37.89 38.41 -30.71
N GLY A 16 -37.17 37.58 -30.03
CA GLY A 16 -37.71 36.82 -28.90
C GLY A 16 -36.99 35.49 -28.57
N ASP A 17 -35.72 35.55 -28.28
CA ASP A 17 -34.99 34.30 -28.03
C ASP A 17 -34.83 33.95 -26.54
N ASN A 18 -35.46 32.84 -26.21
CA ASN A 18 -35.18 32.06 -24.99
C ASN A 18 -33.70 31.63 -24.89
N ALA A 19 -33.03 32.09 -23.87
CA ALA A 19 -31.58 32.03 -23.68
C ALA A 19 -30.96 30.61 -23.53
N TRP A 20 -31.73 29.56 -23.74
CA TRP A 20 -31.28 28.18 -23.51
C TRP A 20 -31.51 27.21 -24.69
N SER A 21 -31.98 27.70 -25.85
CA SER A 21 -32.12 26.82 -27.00
C SER A 21 -30.76 26.58 -27.69
N ILE A 22 -29.97 25.62 -27.17
CA ILE A 22 -29.19 24.81 -28.07
C ILE A 22 -30.25 24.12 -28.93
N SER A 23 -30.41 24.55 -30.18
CA SER A 23 -31.26 23.79 -31.09
C SER A 23 -30.67 22.39 -31.19
N LEU A 24 -31.31 21.45 -30.47
CA LEU A 24 -30.99 20.00 -30.54
C LEU A 24 -31.57 19.53 -31.89
N ASP A 25 -30.98 20.02 -32.99
CA ASP A 25 -31.21 19.37 -34.26
C ASP A 25 -30.67 17.94 -34.25
N ILE A 26 -31.25 17.08 -35.00
CA ILE A 26 -30.84 15.67 -35.09
C ILE A 26 -29.35 15.56 -35.43
N GLY A 27 -28.79 16.50 -36.23
CA GLY A 27 -27.40 16.53 -36.61
C GLY A 27 -26.47 16.85 -35.45
N THR A 28 -26.85 17.76 -34.57
CA THR A 28 -26.11 18.11 -33.34
C THR A 28 -26.15 16.93 -32.35
N LEU A 29 -27.31 16.31 -32.14
CA LEU A 29 -27.45 15.15 -31.27
C LEU A 29 -26.58 13.98 -31.75
N TRP A 30 -26.64 13.67 -33.05
CA TRP A 30 -25.87 12.60 -33.67
C TRP A 30 -24.33 12.85 -33.49
N ARG A 31 -23.84 14.05 -33.77
CA ARG A 31 -22.42 14.42 -33.60
C ARG A 31 -22.00 14.32 -32.13
N SER A 32 -22.86 14.75 -31.21
CA SER A 32 -22.62 14.63 -29.78
C SER A 32 -22.47 13.17 -29.33
N THR A 33 -23.40 12.32 -29.77
CA THR A 33 -23.37 10.88 -29.49
C THR A 33 -22.11 10.24 -30.08
N LEU A 34 -21.77 10.57 -31.32
CA LEU A 34 -20.58 10.04 -31.97
C LEU A 34 -19.30 10.46 -31.24
N LEU A 35 -19.21 11.71 -30.81
CA LEU A 35 -18.06 12.20 -30.03
C LEU A 35 -17.94 11.47 -28.69
N PHE A 36 -19.04 11.28 -27.97
CA PHE A 36 -19.04 10.53 -26.72
C PHE A 36 -18.59 9.08 -26.94
N VAL A 37 -19.18 8.38 -27.93
CA VAL A 37 -18.84 6.98 -28.26
C VAL A 37 -17.38 6.86 -28.69
N ALA A 38 -16.87 7.78 -29.51
CA ALA A 38 -15.48 7.79 -29.94
C ALA A 38 -14.52 8.02 -28.75
N THR A 39 -14.86 8.93 -27.82
CA THR A 39 -14.10 9.18 -26.59
C THR A 39 -14.08 7.95 -25.69
N LEU A 40 -15.25 7.34 -25.47
CA LEU A 40 -15.38 6.13 -24.66
C LEU A 40 -14.54 4.98 -25.25
N PHE A 41 -14.63 4.77 -26.57
CA PHE A 41 -13.91 3.71 -27.24
C PHE A 41 -12.40 3.93 -27.21
N SER A 42 -11.92 5.14 -27.47
CA SER A 42 -10.49 5.45 -27.47
C SER A 42 -9.83 5.34 -26.09
N HIS A 43 -10.63 5.44 -25.00
CA HIS A 43 -10.14 5.32 -23.61
C HIS A 43 -10.64 4.05 -22.92
N TRP A 44 -11.22 3.11 -23.67
CA TRP A 44 -11.82 1.89 -23.11
C TRP A 44 -10.87 1.08 -22.24
N GLN A 45 -9.59 0.99 -22.64
CA GLN A 45 -8.59 0.23 -21.88
C GLN A 45 -8.33 0.80 -20.48
N ALA A 46 -8.52 2.10 -20.28
CA ALA A 46 -8.39 2.71 -18.96
C ALA A 46 -9.47 2.22 -17.98
N ILE A 47 -10.67 1.83 -18.46
CA ILE A 47 -11.78 1.38 -17.60
C ILE A 47 -11.39 0.14 -16.78
N GLY A 48 -10.60 -0.76 -17.36
CA GLY A 48 -10.09 -1.95 -16.65
C GLY A 48 -8.93 -1.67 -15.71
N GLY A 49 -8.48 -0.41 -15.61
CA GLY A 49 -7.35 0.01 -14.80
C GLY A 49 -7.61 -0.03 -13.29
N GLY A 50 -6.52 -0.18 -12.52
CA GLY A 50 -6.52 -0.01 -11.06
C GLY A 50 -6.11 1.40 -10.64
N PHE A 51 -5.99 1.61 -9.34
CA PHE A 51 -5.37 2.82 -8.79
C PHE A 51 -3.87 2.81 -9.07
N ILE A 52 -3.32 3.96 -9.46
CA ILE A 52 -1.91 4.11 -9.80
C ILE A 52 -1.31 5.30 -9.03
N TRP A 53 -0.02 5.24 -8.74
CA TRP A 53 0.80 6.25 -8.06
C TRP A 53 0.14 6.80 -6.78
N ASP A 54 -0.39 8.04 -6.84
CA ASP A 54 -0.94 8.80 -5.71
C ASP A 54 -2.47 8.75 -5.61
N ASP A 55 -3.13 7.92 -6.44
CA ASP A 55 -4.58 7.76 -6.41
C ASP A 55 -5.05 7.36 -5.00
N ASP A 56 -4.34 6.41 -4.34
CA ASP A 56 -4.63 5.98 -2.97
C ASP A 56 -4.54 7.14 -1.98
N ALA A 57 -3.59 8.04 -2.17
CA ALA A 57 -3.39 9.18 -1.29
C ALA A 57 -4.47 10.27 -1.45
N HIS A 58 -5.14 10.31 -2.60
CA HIS A 58 -6.18 11.28 -2.90
C HIS A 58 -7.59 10.75 -2.62
N ILE A 59 -7.84 9.45 -2.89
CA ILE A 59 -9.19 8.86 -2.89
C ILE A 59 -9.44 8.06 -1.62
N THR A 60 -8.46 7.25 -1.17
CA THR A 60 -8.70 6.16 -0.21
C THR A 60 -8.34 6.48 1.24
N ARG A 61 -7.91 7.70 1.57
CA ARG A 61 -7.59 8.06 2.96
C ARG A 61 -8.82 7.96 3.86
N GLU A 62 -8.85 6.96 4.73
CA GLU A 62 -9.99 6.64 5.60
C GLU A 62 -10.52 7.84 6.41
N TRP A 63 -9.62 8.66 6.95
CA TRP A 63 -10.01 9.80 7.78
C TRP A 63 -10.69 10.95 6.99
N LEU A 64 -10.55 10.99 5.64
CA LEU A 64 -11.24 11.94 4.77
C LEU A 64 -12.63 11.44 4.33
N ARG A 65 -12.96 10.16 4.51
CA ARG A 65 -14.23 9.55 4.04
C ARG A 65 -15.48 9.97 4.83
N SER A 66 -15.31 10.61 6.00
CA SER A 66 -16.41 11.08 6.85
C SER A 66 -16.88 12.51 6.47
N LEU A 67 -18.04 12.95 6.99
CA LEU A 67 -18.48 14.34 6.88
C LEU A 67 -17.49 15.32 7.52
N GLN A 68 -16.82 14.91 8.61
CA GLN A 68 -15.74 15.68 9.22
C GLN A 68 -14.51 15.75 8.29
N GLY A 69 -14.26 14.68 7.52
CA GLY A 69 -13.26 14.65 6.47
C GLY A 69 -13.57 15.67 5.37
N LEU A 70 -14.82 15.71 4.88
CA LEU A 70 -15.27 16.71 3.91
C LEU A 70 -15.09 18.14 4.43
N TRP A 71 -15.45 18.39 5.69
CA TRP A 71 -15.17 19.69 6.31
C TRP A 71 -13.67 20.00 6.34
N SER A 72 -12.83 19.02 6.66
CA SER A 72 -11.38 19.16 6.73
C SER A 72 -10.76 19.47 5.35
N ILE A 73 -11.28 18.91 4.26
CA ILE A 73 -10.88 19.22 2.87
C ILE A 73 -10.99 20.72 2.58
N TRP A 74 -12.02 21.39 3.08
CA TRP A 74 -12.26 22.81 2.83
C TRP A 74 -11.56 23.75 3.81
N PHE A 75 -11.44 23.37 5.08
CA PHE A 75 -11.09 24.29 6.16
C PHE A 75 -9.81 23.95 6.93
N LYS A 76 -9.20 22.78 6.68
CA LYS A 76 -7.96 22.38 7.33
C LYS A 76 -6.82 22.28 6.32
N LEU A 77 -5.92 23.26 6.29
CA LEU A 77 -4.73 23.22 5.45
C LEU A 77 -3.84 22.02 5.81
N GLY A 78 -3.31 21.33 4.79
CA GLY A 78 -2.53 20.11 4.98
C GLY A 78 -3.38 18.84 5.19
N ALA A 79 -4.70 18.93 5.16
CA ALA A 79 -5.58 17.76 5.15
C ALA A 79 -5.40 16.91 3.88
N THR A 80 -5.12 17.55 2.78
CA THR A 80 -4.82 16.95 1.47
C THR A 80 -3.42 17.32 1.03
N GLN A 81 -2.83 16.54 0.11
CA GLN A 81 -1.48 16.82 -0.43
C GLN A 81 -1.43 18.17 -1.17
N GLN A 82 -2.50 18.50 -1.90
CA GLN A 82 -2.66 19.76 -2.60
C GLN A 82 -3.99 20.38 -2.19
N TYR A 83 -4.05 21.72 -2.10
CA TYR A 83 -5.29 22.40 -1.73
C TYR A 83 -6.17 22.63 -2.98
N TYR A 84 -6.87 21.57 -3.37
CA TYR A 84 -7.90 21.58 -4.43
C TYR A 84 -9.22 21.06 -3.86
N PRO A 85 -9.92 21.85 -3.01
CA PRO A 85 -11.05 21.36 -2.24
C PRO A 85 -12.20 20.83 -3.10
N LEU A 86 -12.41 21.36 -4.31
CA LEU A 86 -13.47 20.90 -5.19
C LEU A 86 -13.19 19.49 -5.73
N ILE A 87 -11.95 19.20 -6.08
CA ILE A 87 -11.54 17.87 -6.58
C ILE A 87 -11.63 16.83 -5.48
N HIS A 88 -11.11 17.12 -4.29
CA HIS A 88 -11.21 16.20 -3.16
C HIS A 88 -12.66 16.00 -2.70
N SER A 89 -13.55 17.01 -2.89
CA SER A 89 -15.00 16.84 -2.67
C SER A 89 -15.64 15.95 -3.74
N ALA A 90 -15.18 16.01 -5.00
CA ALA A 90 -15.63 15.11 -6.05
C ALA A 90 -15.23 13.66 -5.72
N PHE A 91 -13.98 13.41 -5.34
CA PHE A 91 -13.52 12.08 -4.89
C PHE A 91 -14.25 11.59 -3.64
N TRP A 92 -14.54 12.48 -2.68
CA TRP A 92 -15.34 12.14 -1.51
C TRP A 92 -16.73 11.65 -1.91
N PHE A 93 -17.38 12.35 -2.85
CA PHE A 93 -18.70 11.98 -3.36
C PHE A 93 -18.66 10.67 -4.16
N GLU A 94 -17.68 10.51 -5.04
CA GLU A 94 -17.48 9.30 -5.83
C GLU A 94 -17.21 8.09 -4.94
N HIS A 95 -16.39 8.27 -3.90
CA HIS A 95 -16.14 7.22 -2.91
C HIS A 95 -17.41 6.84 -2.13
N ALA A 96 -18.26 7.82 -1.80
CA ALA A 96 -19.54 7.55 -1.14
C ALA A 96 -20.51 6.74 -2.04
N LEU A 97 -20.38 6.84 -3.38
CA LEU A 97 -21.22 6.13 -4.34
C LEU A 97 -20.71 4.72 -4.66
N TRP A 98 -19.41 4.56 -4.89
CA TRP A 98 -18.85 3.31 -5.42
C TRP A 98 -17.67 2.74 -4.61
N GLY A 99 -17.35 3.31 -3.46
CA GLY A 99 -16.26 2.83 -2.62
C GLY A 99 -14.92 2.82 -3.36
N ASP A 100 -14.16 1.75 -3.22
CA ASP A 100 -12.84 1.58 -3.84
C ASP A 100 -12.90 0.91 -5.24
N THR A 101 -14.03 1.02 -5.96
CA THR A 101 -14.26 0.40 -7.28
C THR A 101 -13.64 1.25 -8.40
N ALA A 102 -12.38 1.02 -8.76
CA ALA A 102 -11.57 1.86 -9.66
C ALA A 102 -12.22 2.14 -11.04
N TRP A 103 -12.87 1.15 -11.68
CA TRP A 103 -13.46 1.34 -12.99
C TRP A 103 -14.54 2.43 -13.05
N CYS A 104 -15.24 2.69 -11.92
CA CYS A 104 -16.24 3.76 -11.85
C CYS A 104 -15.59 5.15 -11.94
N TYR A 105 -14.43 5.34 -11.28
CA TYR A 105 -13.67 6.58 -11.35
C TYR A 105 -13.13 6.84 -12.76
N HIS A 106 -12.62 5.81 -13.43
CA HIS A 106 -12.18 5.91 -14.83
C HIS A 106 -13.33 6.29 -15.75
N LEU A 107 -14.48 5.63 -15.60
CA LEU A 107 -15.67 5.95 -16.41
C LEU A 107 -16.15 7.39 -16.17
N THR A 108 -16.14 7.84 -14.91
CA THR A 108 -16.46 9.23 -14.55
C THR A 108 -15.49 10.19 -15.24
N ASN A 109 -14.19 9.93 -15.23
CA ASN A 109 -13.21 10.82 -15.85
C ASN A 109 -13.38 10.89 -17.39
N ILE A 110 -13.64 9.76 -18.05
CA ILE A 110 -13.97 9.72 -19.49
C ILE A 110 -15.24 10.54 -19.80
N PHE A 111 -16.27 10.42 -18.96
CA PHE A 111 -17.50 11.21 -19.08
C PHE A 111 -17.25 12.71 -18.92
N LEU A 112 -16.49 13.11 -17.91
CA LEU A 112 -16.08 14.50 -17.68
C LEU A 112 -15.26 15.05 -18.85
N HIS A 113 -14.34 14.28 -19.41
CA HIS A 113 -13.59 14.66 -20.60
C HIS A 113 -14.52 14.90 -21.80
N SER A 114 -15.51 14.01 -22.00
CA SER A 114 -16.53 14.17 -23.05
C SER A 114 -17.34 15.44 -22.85
N ILE A 115 -17.77 15.78 -21.63
CA ILE A 115 -18.44 17.03 -21.30
C ILE A 115 -17.56 18.23 -21.63
N ALA A 116 -16.29 18.22 -21.28
CA ALA A 116 -15.34 19.28 -21.61
C ALA A 116 -15.26 19.49 -23.14
N CYS A 117 -15.24 18.42 -23.93
CA CYS A 117 -15.24 18.49 -25.39
C CYS A 117 -16.54 19.10 -25.94
N PHE A 118 -17.70 18.79 -25.37
CA PHE A 118 -18.98 19.42 -25.77
C PHE A 118 -19.03 20.91 -25.48
N ILE A 119 -18.57 21.30 -24.28
CA ILE A 119 -18.55 22.72 -23.91
C ILE A 119 -17.54 23.47 -24.82
N LEU A 120 -16.38 22.83 -25.14
CA LEU A 120 -15.44 23.39 -26.11
C LEU A 120 -16.11 23.65 -27.46
N VAL A 121 -16.83 22.66 -28.00
CA VAL A 121 -17.58 22.86 -29.27
C VAL A 121 -18.57 24.01 -29.15
N ALA A 122 -19.28 24.13 -28.02
CA ALA A 122 -20.23 25.24 -27.79
C ALA A 122 -19.51 26.60 -27.75
N VAL A 123 -18.36 26.71 -27.07
CA VAL A 123 -17.53 27.93 -27.04
C VAL A 123 -17.04 28.30 -28.46
N LEU A 124 -16.52 27.32 -29.22
CA LEU A 124 -16.00 27.56 -30.57
C LEU A 124 -17.11 27.96 -31.56
N ARG A 125 -18.30 27.34 -31.48
CA ARG A 125 -19.47 27.76 -32.26
C ARG A 125 -19.90 29.20 -31.94
N ARG A 126 -19.89 29.56 -30.66
CA ARG A 126 -20.19 30.93 -30.24
C ARG A 126 -19.16 31.95 -30.74
N LEU A 127 -17.91 31.57 -30.82
CA LEU A 127 -16.83 32.33 -31.44
C LEU A 127 -16.85 32.29 -32.98
N GLU A 128 -17.81 31.56 -33.57
CA GLU A 128 -17.96 31.41 -35.04
C GLU A 128 -16.66 30.85 -35.67
N ILE A 129 -16.00 29.92 -34.99
CA ILE A 129 -14.77 29.27 -35.46
C ILE A 129 -15.18 28.09 -36.38
N PRO A 130 -14.71 28.07 -37.65
CA PRO A 130 -14.94 26.93 -38.55
C PRO A 130 -14.30 25.66 -37.96
N GLY A 131 -14.93 24.52 -38.18
CA GLY A 131 -14.41 23.25 -37.68
C GLY A 131 -14.53 23.02 -36.16
N ALA A 132 -15.49 23.66 -35.46
CA ALA A 132 -15.70 23.50 -34.03
C ALA A 132 -15.83 22.01 -33.61
N TRP A 133 -16.56 21.20 -34.40
CA TRP A 133 -16.70 19.76 -34.17
C TRP A 133 -15.38 19.02 -34.41
N VAL A 134 -14.63 19.39 -35.47
CA VAL A 134 -13.31 18.79 -35.75
C VAL A 134 -12.36 19.04 -34.59
N ALA A 135 -12.33 20.28 -34.05
CA ALA A 135 -11.54 20.62 -32.87
C ALA A 135 -11.95 19.79 -31.65
N GLY A 136 -13.28 19.61 -31.42
CA GLY A 136 -13.81 18.78 -30.35
C GLY A 136 -13.38 17.32 -30.46
N PHE A 137 -13.45 16.75 -31.68
CA PHE A 137 -13.00 15.37 -31.93
C PHE A 137 -11.46 15.22 -31.79
N ILE A 138 -10.67 16.18 -32.30
CA ILE A 138 -9.20 16.14 -32.11
C ILE A 138 -8.88 16.21 -30.61
N PHE A 139 -9.50 17.11 -29.87
CA PHE A 139 -9.30 17.24 -28.43
C PHE A 139 -9.71 15.98 -27.68
N ALA A 140 -10.83 15.34 -28.06
CA ALA A 140 -11.32 14.12 -27.44
C ALA A 140 -10.39 12.91 -27.70
N LEU A 141 -9.76 12.84 -28.88
CA LEU A 141 -9.06 11.66 -29.36
C LEU A 141 -7.54 11.80 -29.39
N HIS A 142 -6.98 12.92 -28.91
CA HIS A 142 -5.55 13.16 -29.00
C HIS A 142 -4.78 12.41 -27.90
N PRO A 143 -3.74 11.61 -28.24
CA PRO A 143 -3.01 10.78 -27.27
C PRO A 143 -2.38 11.54 -26.10
N VAL A 144 -2.02 12.80 -26.25
CA VAL A 144 -1.46 13.63 -25.15
C VAL A 144 -2.47 13.88 -24.02
N HIS A 145 -3.77 13.62 -24.24
CA HIS A 145 -4.78 13.78 -23.21
C HIS A 145 -5.03 12.51 -22.41
N VAL A 146 -4.46 11.37 -22.85
CA VAL A 146 -4.65 10.06 -22.20
C VAL A 146 -4.23 10.10 -20.74
N GLU A 147 -3.11 10.73 -20.40
CA GLU A 147 -2.67 10.85 -19.00
C GLU A 147 -3.72 11.56 -18.14
N SER A 148 -4.33 12.65 -18.66
CA SER A 148 -5.38 13.38 -17.94
C SER A 148 -6.70 12.61 -17.79
N VAL A 149 -6.96 11.60 -18.64
CA VAL A 149 -8.23 10.86 -18.67
C VAL A 149 -8.08 9.47 -18.03
N ALA A 150 -6.95 8.80 -18.24
CA ALA A 150 -6.68 7.46 -17.74
C ALA A 150 -6.16 7.45 -16.29
N TRP A 151 -5.46 8.48 -15.85
CA TRP A 151 -5.01 8.61 -14.47
C TRP A 151 -6.07 9.31 -13.63
N ILE A 152 -6.60 8.62 -12.62
CA ILE A 152 -7.77 9.07 -11.83
C ILE A 152 -7.48 10.40 -11.13
N THR A 153 -6.34 10.56 -10.49
CA THR A 153 -5.95 11.81 -9.80
C THR A 153 -5.93 13.02 -10.74
N GLU A 154 -5.67 12.84 -12.03
CA GLU A 154 -5.72 13.91 -13.03
C GLU A 154 -7.15 14.31 -13.46
N GLN A 155 -8.20 13.75 -12.85
CA GLN A 155 -9.58 14.26 -12.94
C GLN A 155 -9.65 15.77 -12.64
N LYS A 156 -8.66 16.30 -11.91
CA LYS A 156 -8.48 17.75 -11.72
C LYS A 156 -8.34 18.52 -13.05
N ASN A 157 -7.82 17.91 -14.12
CA ASN A 157 -7.74 18.52 -15.45
C ASN A 157 -9.11 18.59 -16.12
N THR A 158 -9.86 17.50 -16.11
CA THR A 158 -11.16 17.40 -16.78
C THR A 158 -12.21 18.29 -16.10
N ILE A 159 -12.30 18.27 -14.76
CA ILE A 159 -13.21 19.14 -13.99
C ILE A 159 -12.83 20.61 -14.14
N SER A 160 -11.55 20.95 -14.01
CA SER A 160 -11.11 22.34 -14.15
C SER A 160 -11.36 22.89 -15.56
N ALA A 161 -11.19 22.06 -16.61
CA ALA A 161 -11.48 22.44 -17.99
C ALA A 161 -12.98 22.69 -18.21
N ILE A 162 -13.87 21.90 -17.63
CA ILE A 162 -15.31 22.14 -17.68
C ILE A 162 -15.62 23.55 -17.15
N PHE A 163 -15.15 23.86 -15.96
CA PHE A 163 -15.41 25.18 -15.36
C PHE A 163 -14.70 26.32 -16.08
N TYR A 164 -13.48 26.10 -16.56
CA TYR A 164 -12.73 27.06 -17.40
C TYR A 164 -13.51 27.42 -18.67
N LEU A 165 -14.00 26.39 -19.39
CA LEU A 165 -14.76 26.59 -20.62
C LEU A 165 -16.15 27.19 -20.37
N LEU A 166 -16.84 26.81 -19.26
CA LEU A 166 -18.10 27.44 -18.85
C LEU A 166 -17.91 28.92 -18.48
N ALA A 167 -16.82 29.25 -17.78
CA ALA A 167 -16.46 30.61 -17.45
C ALA A 167 -16.21 31.42 -18.74
N ALA A 168 -15.41 30.87 -19.67
CA ALA A 168 -15.17 31.48 -20.97
C ALA A 168 -16.47 31.68 -21.77
N PHE A 169 -17.34 30.66 -21.82
CA PHE A 169 -18.63 30.73 -22.53
C PHE A 169 -19.53 31.85 -22.01
N ASN A 170 -19.69 31.97 -20.70
CA ASN A 170 -20.51 32.99 -20.08
C ASN A 170 -19.86 34.40 -20.18
N TYR A 171 -18.52 34.45 -20.08
CA TYR A 171 -17.82 35.74 -20.23
C TYR A 171 -17.91 36.28 -21.66
N ILE A 172 -17.79 35.44 -22.68
CA ILE A 172 -17.98 35.80 -24.10
C ILE A 172 -19.42 36.31 -24.33
N LYS A 173 -20.41 35.70 -23.62
CA LYS A 173 -21.80 36.19 -23.65
C LYS A 173 -21.92 37.55 -23.01
N PHE A 174 -21.35 37.74 -21.80
CA PHE A 174 -21.28 39.02 -21.12
C PHE A 174 -20.64 40.09 -22.00
N ASP A 175 -19.54 39.77 -22.65
CA ASP A 175 -18.82 40.73 -23.48
C ASP A 175 -19.70 41.28 -24.65
N LYS A 176 -20.52 40.40 -25.25
CA LYS A 176 -21.46 40.76 -26.34
C LYS A 176 -22.71 41.49 -25.84
N GLU A 177 -23.32 41.03 -24.78
CA GLU A 177 -24.65 41.46 -24.33
C GLU A 177 -24.59 42.45 -23.17
N ARG A 178 -23.44 42.52 -22.44
CA ARG A 178 -23.21 43.34 -21.23
C ARG A 178 -24.21 43.07 -20.08
N ILE A 179 -24.77 41.83 -20.01
CA ILE A 179 -25.67 41.39 -18.94
C ILE A 179 -24.84 40.93 -17.75
N TRP A 180 -24.90 41.65 -16.62
CA TRP A 180 -24.11 41.39 -15.42
C TRP A 180 -24.35 40.00 -14.81
N MET A 181 -25.52 39.42 -14.98
CA MET A 181 -25.80 38.05 -14.55
C MET A 181 -24.84 37.03 -15.23
N GLN A 182 -24.52 37.23 -16.51
CA GLN A 182 -23.56 36.40 -17.24
C GLN A 182 -22.14 36.57 -16.69
N TYR A 183 -21.75 37.76 -16.27
CA TYR A 183 -20.49 38.01 -15.60
C TYR A 183 -20.44 37.31 -14.24
N GLY A 184 -21.56 37.32 -13.49
CA GLY A 184 -21.69 36.62 -12.22
C GLY A 184 -21.49 35.11 -12.38
N PHE A 185 -22.15 34.46 -13.35
CA PHE A 185 -21.96 33.06 -13.67
C PHE A 185 -20.53 32.76 -14.16
N ALA A 186 -19.99 33.61 -15.02
CA ALA A 186 -18.61 33.45 -15.49
C ALA A 186 -17.62 33.54 -14.34
N THR A 187 -17.78 34.42 -13.39
CA THR A 187 -16.93 34.55 -12.19
C THR A 187 -17.09 33.34 -11.27
N LEU A 188 -18.33 32.86 -11.06
CA LEU A 188 -18.57 31.65 -10.28
C LEU A 188 -17.80 30.45 -10.86
N PHE A 189 -17.95 30.22 -12.16
CA PHE A 189 -17.24 29.14 -12.85
C PHE A 189 -15.73 29.34 -12.84
N PHE A 190 -15.25 30.57 -12.93
CA PHE A 190 -13.80 30.84 -12.82
C PHE A 190 -13.25 30.50 -11.43
N VAL A 191 -14.00 30.86 -10.37
CA VAL A 191 -13.63 30.46 -8.99
C VAL A 191 -13.64 28.95 -8.83
N LEU A 192 -14.67 28.25 -9.33
CA LEU A 192 -14.72 26.77 -9.30
C LEU A 192 -13.55 26.14 -10.08
N ALA A 193 -13.15 26.75 -11.19
CA ALA A 193 -11.96 26.31 -11.94
C ALA A 193 -10.67 26.47 -11.11
N LEU A 194 -10.49 27.59 -10.42
CA LEU A 194 -9.34 27.85 -9.53
C LEU A 194 -9.31 26.88 -8.35
N LEU A 195 -10.46 26.56 -7.75
CA LEU A 195 -10.59 25.60 -6.65
C LEU A 195 -10.37 24.15 -7.11
N SER A 196 -10.38 23.89 -8.42
CA SER A 196 -10.07 22.59 -9.03
C SER A 196 -8.60 22.47 -9.42
N LYS A 197 -8.04 23.49 -10.06
CA LYS A 197 -6.62 23.51 -10.48
C LYS A 197 -6.16 24.95 -10.79
N THR A 198 -5.09 25.37 -10.14
CA THR A 198 -4.64 26.80 -10.18
C THR A 198 -4.15 27.25 -11.56
N VAL A 199 -3.76 26.32 -12.45
CA VAL A 199 -3.34 26.68 -13.85
C VAL A 199 -4.45 27.43 -14.60
N THR A 200 -5.71 27.30 -14.20
CA THR A 200 -6.87 28.01 -14.76
C THR A 200 -6.84 29.53 -14.51
N ALA A 201 -5.94 30.01 -13.65
CA ALA A 201 -5.64 31.45 -13.47
C ALA A 201 -5.22 32.14 -14.78
N SER A 202 -4.83 31.38 -15.81
CA SER A 202 -4.52 31.88 -17.16
C SER A 202 -5.74 32.42 -17.94
N LEU A 203 -6.98 32.11 -17.51
CA LEU A 203 -8.21 32.43 -18.25
C LEU A 203 -8.38 33.92 -18.61
N PRO A 204 -8.19 34.91 -17.70
CA PRO A 204 -8.34 36.28 -18.07
C PRO A 204 -7.36 36.76 -19.18
N ALA A 205 -6.13 36.24 -19.15
CA ALA A 205 -5.15 36.49 -20.22
C ALA A 205 -5.56 35.81 -21.53
N ALA A 206 -6.04 34.59 -21.49
CA ALA A 206 -6.57 33.86 -22.64
C ALA A 206 -7.74 34.59 -23.30
N LEU A 207 -8.66 35.14 -22.50
CA LEU A 207 -9.77 35.96 -23.01
C LEU A 207 -9.29 37.25 -23.71
N LEU A 208 -8.29 37.92 -23.16
CA LEU A 208 -7.68 39.10 -23.82
C LEU A 208 -7.06 38.71 -25.19
N VAL A 209 -6.37 37.57 -25.28
CA VAL A 209 -5.86 37.07 -26.54
C VAL A 209 -6.99 36.80 -27.54
N ILE A 210 -8.08 36.18 -27.11
CA ILE A 210 -9.25 35.87 -27.93
C ILE A 210 -9.90 37.18 -28.42
N PHE A 211 -10.05 38.19 -27.58
CA PHE A 211 -10.64 39.49 -27.96
C PHE A 211 -9.73 40.26 -28.90
N TRP A 212 -8.41 40.28 -28.65
CA TRP A 212 -7.44 40.84 -29.60
C TRP A 212 -7.50 40.13 -30.96
N TRP A 213 -7.58 38.81 -30.97
CA TRP A 213 -7.70 38.05 -32.20
C TRP A 213 -8.93 38.44 -33.01
N LYS A 214 -10.08 38.51 -32.37
CA LYS A 214 -11.36 38.86 -33.01
C LYS A 214 -11.41 40.33 -33.46
N ARG A 215 -10.98 41.28 -32.65
CA ARG A 215 -11.18 42.70 -32.85
C ARG A 215 -9.95 43.40 -33.44
N GLY A 216 -8.78 42.82 -33.34
CA GLY A 216 -7.48 43.42 -33.78
C GLY A 216 -6.93 44.48 -32.83
N LYS A 217 -7.69 44.90 -31.83
CA LYS A 217 -7.33 45.92 -30.81
C LYS A 217 -8.02 45.58 -29.48
N LEU A 218 -7.40 45.98 -28.39
CA LEU A 218 -7.96 45.94 -27.05
C LEU A 218 -8.17 47.35 -26.52
N THR A 219 -9.24 47.53 -25.75
CA THR A 219 -9.54 48.79 -25.05
C THR A 219 -9.44 48.54 -23.53
N PHE A 220 -8.82 49.47 -22.82
CA PHE A 220 -8.65 49.30 -21.37
C PHE A 220 -10.01 49.21 -20.65
N LYS A 221 -10.94 50.12 -20.89
CA LYS A 221 -12.25 50.16 -20.23
C LYS A 221 -13.18 49.00 -20.62
N GLY A 222 -13.12 48.54 -21.88
CA GLY A 222 -14.03 47.51 -22.39
C GLY A 222 -13.54 46.09 -22.19
N ASP A 223 -12.22 45.88 -22.29
CA ASP A 223 -11.63 44.54 -22.34
C ASP A 223 -10.81 44.21 -21.10
N VAL A 224 -9.97 45.17 -20.62
CA VAL A 224 -9.01 44.90 -19.52
C VAL A 224 -9.65 45.09 -18.15
N LEU A 225 -10.32 46.21 -17.96
CA LEU A 225 -10.89 46.60 -16.65
C LEU A 225 -11.88 45.56 -16.10
N PRO A 226 -12.80 44.97 -16.90
CA PRO A 226 -13.70 43.92 -16.39
C PRO A 226 -12.99 42.63 -16.00
N LEU A 227 -11.79 42.37 -16.56
CA LEU A 227 -10.98 41.16 -16.23
C LEU A 227 -10.01 41.40 -15.06
N LEU A 228 -9.82 42.66 -14.62
CA LEU A 228 -8.89 43.00 -13.54
C LEU A 228 -9.20 42.23 -12.23
N PRO A 229 -10.48 42.08 -11.77
CA PRO A 229 -10.81 41.27 -10.61
C PRO A 229 -10.37 39.79 -10.77
N TRP A 230 -10.45 39.23 -11.99
CA TRP A 230 -10.02 37.87 -12.26
C TRP A 230 -8.50 37.71 -12.26
N PHE A 231 -7.74 38.72 -12.72
CA PHE A 231 -6.30 38.73 -12.57
C PHE A 231 -5.89 38.73 -11.09
N ILE A 232 -6.56 39.51 -10.27
CA ILE A 232 -6.31 39.54 -8.81
C ILE A 232 -6.64 38.20 -8.17
N LEU A 233 -7.80 37.60 -8.46
CA LEU A 233 -8.20 36.30 -7.95
C LEU A 233 -7.23 35.21 -8.39
N GLY A 234 -6.85 35.19 -9.66
CA GLY A 234 -5.90 34.21 -10.21
C GLY A 234 -4.51 34.33 -9.59
N ALA A 235 -4.00 35.56 -9.45
CA ALA A 235 -2.71 35.82 -8.80
C ALA A 235 -2.72 35.41 -7.33
N SER A 236 -3.80 35.76 -6.59
CA SER A 236 -3.97 35.36 -5.18
C SER A 236 -4.02 33.84 -5.04
N GLY A 237 -4.78 33.15 -5.90
CA GLY A 237 -4.84 31.68 -5.93
C GLY A 237 -3.48 31.06 -6.23
N GLY A 238 -2.74 31.60 -7.20
CA GLY A 238 -1.40 31.13 -7.55
C GLY A 238 -0.39 31.28 -6.41
N ILE A 239 -0.37 32.46 -5.76
CA ILE A 239 0.49 32.73 -4.58
C ILE A 239 0.11 31.80 -3.42
N PHE A 240 -1.19 31.62 -3.16
CA PHE A 240 -1.67 30.73 -2.12
C PHE A 240 -1.26 29.27 -2.36
N THR A 241 -1.44 28.76 -3.58
CA THR A 241 -1.00 27.39 -3.94
C THR A 241 0.51 27.24 -3.78
N ALA A 242 1.32 28.18 -4.28
CA ALA A 242 2.77 28.14 -4.13
C ALA A 242 3.21 28.18 -2.65
N TRP A 243 2.49 28.92 -1.81
CA TRP A 243 2.73 28.95 -0.37
C TRP A 243 2.38 27.60 0.30
N VAL A 244 1.21 27.02 -0.03
CA VAL A 244 0.80 25.69 0.49
C VAL A 244 1.79 24.62 0.08
N GLU A 245 2.18 24.56 -1.18
CA GLU A 245 3.19 23.60 -1.66
C GLU A 245 4.52 23.76 -0.93
N ARG A 246 4.96 24.96 -0.70
CA ARG A 246 6.21 25.25 0.01
C ARG A 246 6.15 24.82 1.48
N VAL A 247 5.04 25.10 2.17
CA VAL A 247 4.91 24.88 3.63
C VAL A 247 4.57 23.42 3.93
N PHE A 248 3.66 22.80 3.18
CA PHE A 248 3.13 21.48 3.52
C PHE A 248 3.75 20.34 2.71
N ILE A 249 4.11 20.55 1.45
CA ILE A 249 4.76 19.54 0.61
C ILE A 249 6.27 19.63 0.73
N GLY A 250 6.83 20.84 0.70
CA GLY A 250 8.27 21.09 0.84
C GLY A 250 8.83 20.69 2.19
N ALA A 251 8.04 20.73 3.29
CA ALA A 251 8.46 20.26 4.60
C ALA A 251 8.65 18.73 4.67
N GLN A 252 8.01 17.97 3.82
CA GLN A 252 8.22 16.52 3.69
C GLN A 252 9.36 16.15 2.73
N GLY A 253 9.93 17.11 2.00
CA GLY A 253 10.96 16.92 0.99
C GLY A 253 11.87 18.12 0.78
N SER A 254 12.23 18.85 1.86
CA SER A 254 12.98 20.13 1.81
C SER A 254 14.31 20.07 1.05
N ASP A 255 14.96 18.91 0.98
CA ASP A 255 16.22 18.73 0.28
C ASP A 255 16.06 18.64 -1.25
N TYR A 256 14.85 18.42 -1.74
CA TYR A 256 14.59 18.18 -3.16
C TYR A 256 14.31 19.45 -3.97
N LEU A 257 13.60 20.41 -3.41
CA LEU A 257 13.35 21.69 -4.08
C LEU A 257 14.61 22.57 -4.10
N SER A 258 15.52 22.37 -3.14
CA SER A 258 16.83 23.03 -3.12
C SER A 258 17.81 22.47 -4.15
N ALA A 259 17.66 21.22 -4.57
CA ALA A 259 18.51 20.59 -5.58
C ALA A 259 18.23 21.09 -7.02
N VAL A 260 17.06 21.68 -7.28
CA VAL A 260 16.72 22.29 -8.58
C VAL A 260 17.03 23.80 -8.53
N THR A 261 18.30 24.14 -8.33
CA THR A 261 18.76 25.54 -8.33
C THR A 261 19.01 26.02 -9.77
N LEU A 262 17.94 26.21 -10.56
CA LEU A 262 18.05 26.86 -11.84
C LEU A 262 18.20 28.37 -11.63
N THR A 263 19.22 28.97 -12.26
CA THR A 263 19.36 30.42 -12.32
C THR A 263 18.24 31.04 -13.15
N PRO A 264 17.88 32.33 -12.99
CA PRO A 264 16.87 32.96 -13.82
C PRO A 264 17.14 32.80 -15.32
N PHE A 265 18.41 32.74 -15.70
CA PHE A 265 18.81 32.57 -17.10
C PHE A 265 18.59 31.13 -17.59
N THR A 266 18.98 30.13 -16.82
CA THR A 266 18.70 28.72 -17.19
C THR A 266 17.22 28.42 -17.21
N ARG A 267 16.38 29.07 -16.37
CA ARG A 267 14.91 28.99 -16.43
C ARG A 267 14.35 29.48 -17.75
N TYR A 268 14.92 30.57 -18.26
CA TYR A 268 14.57 31.12 -19.59
C TYR A 268 14.90 30.09 -20.70
N LEU A 269 16.08 29.45 -20.66
CA LEU A 269 16.44 28.40 -21.64
C LEU A 269 15.48 27.18 -21.49
N LEU A 270 15.18 26.78 -20.29
CA LEU A 270 14.21 25.72 -20.03
C LEU A 270 12.85 26.00 -20.64
N ALA A 271 12.33 27.24 -20.51
CA ALA A 271 11.05 27.60 -21.10
C ALA A 271 11.03 27.41 -22.62
N GLY A 272 12.14 27.68 -23.29
CA GLY A 272 12.32 27.41 -24.74
C GLY A 272 12.17 25.91 -25.04
N HIS A 273 12.86 25.05 -24.28
CA HIS A 273 12.77 23.58 -24.44
C HIS A 273 11.35 23.09 -24.23
N VAL A 274 10.70 23.50 -23.15
CA VAL A 274 9.32 23.09 -22.77
C VAL A 274 8.32 23.43 -23.89
N ILE A 275 8.37 24.62 -24.44
CA ILE A 275 7.45 25.05 -25.52
C ILE A 275 7.62 24.15 -26.76
N TRP A 276 8.87 23.92 -27.23
CA TRP A 276 9.12 23.03 -28.36
C TRP A 276 8.75 21.59 -28.10
N PHE A 277 9.01 21.10 -26.90
CA PHE A 277 8.61 19.75 -26.49
C PHE A 277 7.10 19.54 -26.67
N TYR A 278 6.27 20.41 -26.10
CA TYR A 278 4.83 20.29 -26.21
C TYR A 278 4.30 20.50 -27.62
N LEU A 279 4.86 21.43 -28.39
CA LEU A 279 4.52 21.58 -29.80
C LEU A 279 4.82 20.30 -30.59
N ALA A 280 5.98 19.69 -30.35
CA ALA A 280 6.35 18.44 -30.99
C ALA A 280 5.38 17.29 -30.63
N LYS A 281 5.02 17.17 -29.35
CA LYS A 281 4.07 16.13 -28.89
C LYS A 281 2.66 16.32 -29.42
N LEU A 282 2.20 17.56 -29.63
CA LEU A 282 0.91 17.84 -30.25
C LEU A 282 0.89 17.54 -31.74
N ILE A 283 1.99 17.70 -32.45
CA ILE A 283 2.08 17.40 -33.90
C ILE A 283 2.37 15.92 -34.12
N TRP A 284 3.23 15.35 -33.29
CA TRP A 284 3.69 13.97 -33.39
C TRP A 284 3.65 13.29 -32.02
N PRO A 285 2.50 12.73 -31.61
CA PRO A 285 2.28 12.14 -30.28
C PRO A 285 2.91 10.75 -30.13
N ALA A 286 4.23 10.65 -30.35
CA ALA A 286 5.00 9.43 -30.19
C ALA A 286 5.80 9.46 -28.89
N ASN A 287 6.06 8.27 -28.31
CA ASN A 287 6.86 8.10 -27.10
C ASN A 287 6.33 8.95 -25.92
N LEU A 288 5.01 8.90 -25.71
CA LEU A 288 4.39 9.50 -24.55
C LEU A 288 4.65 8.59 -23.35
N ILE A 289 5.19 9.16 -22.28
CA ILE A 289 5.55 8.41 -21.06
C ILE A 289 5.14 9.17 -19.81
N PHE A 290 4.97 8.45 -18.72
CA PHE A 290 4.52 9.01 -17.45
C PHE A 290 5.52 10.00 -16.83
N ILE A 291 6.83 9.66 -16.84
CA ILE A 291 7.91 10.53 -16.36
C ILE A 291 8.97 10.63 -17.47
N TYR A 292 9.14 11.83 -18.01
CA TYR A 292 10.15 12.12 -19.02
C TYR A 292 11.53 12.27 -18.39
N GLU A 293 12.57 12.07 -19.18
CA GLU A 293 13.94 12.29 -18.77
C GLU A 293 14.17 13.74 -18.32
N HIS A 294 14.92 13.89 -17.24
CA HIS A 294 15.26 15.21 -16.70
C HIS A 294 16.38 15.85 -17.50
N TRP A 295 16.11 16.99 -18.13
CA TRP A 295 17.07 17.65 -18.99
C TRP A 295 18.18 18.37 -18.20
N ASN A 296 19.42 18.23 -18.64
CA ASN A 296 20.55 18.96 -18.09
C ASN A 296 20.76 20.26 -18.89
N ILE A 297 20.12 21.34 -18.44
CA ILE A 297 20.14 22.63 -19.11
C ILE A 297 21.24 23.50 -18.52
N SER A 298 22.17 23.98 -19.40
CA SER A 298 23.33 24.76 -18.98
C SER A 298 23.52 26.03 -19.82
N ALA A 299 23.80 27.14 -19.15
CA ALA A 299 24.15 28.39 -19.80
C ALA A 299 25.48 28.31 -20.60
N SER A 300 26.32 27.32 -20.32
CA SER A 300 27.56 27.06 -21.07
C SER A 300 27.37 26.20 -22.30
N ASN A 301 26.17 25.58 -22.47
CA ASN A 301 25.87 24.76 -23.65
C ASN A 301 25.21 25.59 -24.75
N PRO A 302 25.88 25.85 -25.91
CA PRO A 302 25.31 26.67 -26.98
C PRO A 302 24.01 26.09 -27.58
N TRP A 303 23.82 24.79 -27.54
CA TRP A 303 22.63 24.14 -28.09
C TRP A 303 21.35 24.46 -27.30
N ASP A 304 21.46 24.79 -26.00
CA ASP A 304 20.30 25.14 -25.20
C ASP A 304 19.67 26.49 -25.61
N TYR A 305 20.44 27.34 -26.26
CA TYR A 305 19.96 28.62 -26.81
C TYR A 305 19.12 28.47 -28.07
N THR A 306 19.36 27.41 -28.85
CA THR A 306 18.67 27.21 -30.15
C THR A 306 17.15 27.12 -29.98
N TYR A 307 16.67 26.56 -28.90
CA TYR A 307 15.23 26.46 -28.58
C TYR A 307 14.62 27.84 -28.35
N SER A 308 15.26 28.67 -27.53
CA SER A 308 14.78 30.03 -27.25
C SER A 308 14.86 30.92 -28.49
N ILE A 309 15.96 30.85 -29.28
CA ILE A 309 16.11 31.55 -30.54
C ILE A 309 15.03 31.12 -31.53
N GLY A 310 14.73 29.82 -31.62
CA GLY A 310 13.66 29.27 -32.44
C GLY A 310 12.27 29.84 -32.08
N ILE A 311 11.99 30.04 -30.79
CA ILE A 311 10.74 30.69 -30.34
C ILE A 311 10.68 32.14 -30.82
N PHE A 312 11.76 32.91 -30.74
CA PHE A 312 11.78 34.29 -31.25
C PHE A 312 11.60 34.36 -32.76
N ILE A 313 12.21 33.46 -33.51
CA ILE A 313 12.03 33.37 -34.96
C ILE A 313 10.57 33.03 -35.29
N LEU A 314 9.99 32.06 -34.59
CA LEU A 314 8.58 31.66 -34.74
C LEU A 314 7.64 32.82 -34.42
N LEU A 315 7.83 33.49 -33.27
CA LEU A 315 7.05 34.68 -32.88
C LEU A 315 7.18 35.82 -33.91
N GLY A 316 8.39 36.13 -34.37
CA GLY A 316 8.62 37.13 -35.39
C GLY A 316 7.92 36.81 -36.71
N GLY A 317 7.94 35.54 -37.12
CA GLY A 317 7.21 35.05 -38.30
C GLY A 317 5.70 35.15 -38.15
N LEU A 318 5.18 34.71 -37.01
CA LEU A 318 3.75 34.78 -36.70
C LEU A 318 3.27 36.23 -36.59
N LEU A 319 4.06 37.09 -35.98
CA LEU A 319 3.77 38.53 -35.90
C LEU A 319 3.74 39.19 -37.27
N LYS A 320 4.76 38.93 -38.09
CA LYS A 320 4.81 39.42 -39.48
C LYS A 320 3.60 38.98 -40.29
N PHE A 321 3.17 37.70 -40.11
CA PHE A 321 1.98 37.15 -40.75
C PHE A 321 0.71 37.83 -40.24
N ALA A 322 0.57 38.05 -38.92
CA ALA A 322 -0.56 38.70 -38.29
C ALA A 322 -0.71 40.20 -38.70
N LEU A 323 0.41 40.90 -38.95
CA LEU A 323 0.45 42.32 -39.34
C LEU A 323 0.32 42.55 -40.86
N LYS A 324 0.36 41.47 -41.67
CA LYS A 324 0.25 41.59 -43.14
C LYS A 324 -1.14 42.20 -43.46
N PRO A 325 -1.21 43.27 -44.30
CA PRO A 325 -2.47 43.88 -44.69
C PRO A 325 -3.24 42.92 -45.61
N TRP A 326 -4.30 42.31 -45.06
CA TRP A 326 -5.25 41.49 -45.80
C TRP A 326 -6.54 42.29 -46.00
N SER A 327 -7.15 42.23 -47.18
CA SER A 327 -8.38 42.92 -47.48
C SER A 327 -9.56 42.25 -46.84
N GLY A 328 -10.34 42.99 -46.03
CA GLY A 328 -11.57 42.54 -45.36
C GLY A 328 -11.44 42.10 -43.91
N VAL A 329 -12.52 42.23 -43.14
CA VAL A 329 -12.54 41.92 -41.69
C VAL A 329 -12.22 40.44 -41.39
N THR A 330 -12.76 39.53 -42.20
CA THR A 330 -12.52 38.07 -42.13
C THR A 330 -11.05 37.71 -42.38
N ALA A 331 -10.42 38.40 -43.33
CA ALA A 331 -9.03 38.21 -43.69
C ALA A 331 -8.08 38.59 -42.52
N GLY A 332 -8.38 39.69 -41.82
CA GLY A 332 -7.61 40.11 -40.65
C GLY A 332 -7.73 39.16 -39.44
N THR A 333 -8.89 38.56 -39.24
CA THR A 333 -9.08 37.54 -38.20
C THR A 333 -8.31 36.27 -38.51
N LEU A 334 -8.29 35.81 -39.74
CA LEU A 334 -7.53 34.63 -40.18
C LEU A 334 -6.02 34.83 -40.07
N SER A 335 -5.50 36.02 -40.38
CA SER A 335 -4.06 36.31 -40.26
C SER A 335 -3.56 36.34 -38.81
N ARG A 336 -4.40 36.77 -37.85
CA ARG A 336 -4.05 36.81 -36.43
C ARG A 336 -4.21 35.47 -35.72
N ALA A 337 -4.99 34.50 -36.28
CA ALA A 337 -5.31 33.26 -35.65
C ALA A 337 -4.09 32.42 -35.22
N PRO A 338 -3.04 32.21 -36.03
CA PRO A 338 -1.87 31.43 -35.63
C PRO A 338 -1.11 32.09 -34.48
N LEU A 339 -0.96 33.40 -34.46
CA LEU A 339 -0.30 34.09 -33.37
C LEU A 339 -1.14 34.06 -32.09
N ALA A 340 -2.47 34.25 -32.20
CA ALA A 340 -3.38 34.14 -31.05
C ALA A 340 -3.35 32.72 -30.45
N GLY A 341 -3.38 31.68 -31.29
CA GLY A 341 -3.24 30.30 -30.87
C GLY A 341 -1.91 30.04 -30.14
N PHE A 342 -0.83 30.52 -30.65
CA PHE A 342 0.49 30.36 -30.02
C PHE A 342 0.58 31.13 -28.68
N LEU A 343 0.03 32.35 -28.59
CA LEU A 343 -0.01 33.13 -27.35
C LEU A 343 -0.91 32.47 -26.30
N PHE A 344 -2.05 31.90 -26.71
CA PHE A 344 -2.91 31.11 -25.82
C PHE A 344 -2.17 29.88 -25.29
N PHE A 345 -1.52 29.13 -26.19
CA PHE A 345 -0.76 27.93 -25.85
C PHE A 345 0.37 28.24 -24.84
N SER A 346 1.26 29.17 -25.17
CA SER A 346 2.40 29.52 -24.32
C SER A 346 1.98 30.23 -23.03
N GLY A 347 0.94 31.07 -23.09
CA GLY A 347 0.39 31.77 -21.91
C GLY A 347 -0.29 30.81 -20.92
N THR A 348 -0.99 29.78 -21.42
CA THR A 348 -1.59 28.76 -20.56
C THR A 348 -0.55 27.81 -19.95
N LEU A 349 0.57 27.55 -20.65
CA LEU A 349 1.71 26.79 -20.14
C LEU A 349 2.58 27.58 -19.14
N PHE A 350 2.40 28.91 -19.02
CA PHE A 350 3.29 29.76 -18.23
C PHE A 350 3.62 29.23 -16.83
N PRO A 351 2.66 28.67 -16.03
CA PRO A 351 2.95 28.15 -14.70
C PRO A 351 3.96 26.98 -14.69
N VAL A 352 4.06 26.24 -15.79
CA VAL A 352 4.92 25.05 -15.93
C VAL A 352 6.08 25.24 -16.91
N LEU A 353 6.36 26.47 -17.36
CA LEU A 353 7.50 26.78 -18.22
C LEU A 353 8.86 26.79 -17.47
N GLY A 354 8.88 26.59 -16.16
CA GLY A 354 10.10 26.55 -15.37
C GLY A 354 10.48 27.88 -14.67
N PHE A 355 9.66 28.94 -14.78
CA PHE A 355 9.90 30.20 -14.07
C PHE A 355 9.68 30.08 -12.55
N ALA A 356 8.82 29.18 -12.12
CA ALA A 356 8.63 28.79 -10.74
C ALA A 356 8.90 27.29 -10.55
N ASN A 357 9.43 26.90 -9.39
CA ASN A 357 9.54 25.50 -9.05
C ASN A 357 8.15 24.96 -8.69
N VAL A 358 7.74 23.87 -9.32
CA VAL A 358 6.58 23.08 -8.99
C VAL A 358 7.02 21.68 -8.58
N TYR A 359 6.28 21.04 -7.68
CA TYR A 359 6.64 19.74 -7.13
C TYR A 359 7.01 18.67 -8.21
N PRO A 360 6.30 18.54 -9.34
CA PRO A 360 6.66 17.58 -10.38
C PRO A 360 8.04 17.78 -11.02
N PHE A 361 8.63 18.98 -10.92
CA PHE A 361 9.98 19.24 -11.48
C PHE A 361 11.09 18.45 -10.81
N MET A 362 10.80 17.82 -9.66
CA MET A 362 11.69 16.86 -9.04
C MET A 362 11.88 15.61 -9.92
N PHE A 363 10.86 15.23 -10.68
CA PHE A 363 10.84 14.04 -11.52
C PHE A 363 11.14 14.36 -12.99
N SER A 364 10.51 15.39 -13.52
CA SER A 364 10.62 15.84 -14.90
C SER A 364 10.16 17.29 -15.04
N TYR A 365 10.76 18.03 -15.98
CA TYR A 365 10.30 19.39 -16.31
C TYR A 365 9.02 19.41 -17.13
N VAL A 366 8.60 18.28 -17.67
CA VAL A 366 7.43 18.15 -18.55
C VAL A 366 6.59 16.93 -18.18
N ALA A 367 5.28 17.02 -18.40
CA ALA A 367 4.31 15.92 -18.26
C ALA A 367 3.18 16.15 -19.26
N ASP A 368 2.61 15.09 -19.81
CA ASP A 368 1.57 15.22 -20.84
C ASP A 368 0.33 15.94 -20.31
N HIS A 369 -0.03 15.74 -19.07
CA HIS A 369 -1.19 16.38 -18.44
C HIS A 369 -1.04 17.92 -18.24
N PHE A 370 0.17 18.48 -18.31
CA PHE A 370 0.36 19.93 -18.20
C PHE A 370 -0.19 20.70 -19.41
N GLN A 371 -0.16 20.08 -20.59
CA GLN A 371 -0.62 20.73 -21.82
C GLN A 371 -2.12 20.59 -22.09
N TYR A 372 -2.91 19.98 -21.20
CA TYR A 372 -4.33 19.67 -21.42
C TYR A 372 -5.13 20.88 -21.92
N LEU A 373 -5.14 21.99 -21.19
CA LEU A 373 -5.82 23.23 -21.63
C LEU A 373 -5.02 23.98 -22.69
N ALA A 374 -3.70 23.97 -22.61
CA ALA A 374 -2.85 24.70 -23.54
C ALA A 374 -2.96 24.19 -24.97
N SER A 375 -3.15 22.87 -25.14
CA SER A 375 -3.32 22.22 -26.45
C SER A 375 -4.39 22.87 -27.33
N LEU A 376 -5.42 23.48 -26.70
CA LEU A 376 -6.47 24.20 -27.42
C LEU A 376 -5.93 25.32 -28.32
N GLY A 377 -4.82 25.99 -27.89
CA GLY A 377 -4.18 27.02 -28.68
C GLY A 377 -3.62 26.54 -30.01
N ILE A 378 -3.33 25.24 -30.13
CA ILE A 378 -2.79 24.61 -31.34
C ILE A 378 -3.87 23.79 -32.07
N ILE A 379 -4.66 23.01 -31.36
CA ILE A 379 -5.72 22.15 -31.93
C ILE A 379 -6.76 23.00 -32.67
N VAL A 380 -7.21 24.11 -32.06
CA VAL A 380 -8.29 24.93 -32.65
C VAL A 380 -7.90 25.57 -33.98
N PRO A 381 -6.73 26.27 -34.11
CA PRO A 381 -6.31 26.80 -35.39
C PRO A 381 -6.07 25.72 -36.46
N ILE A 382 -5.54 24.54 -36.08
CA ILE A 382 -5.35 23.41 -37.00
C ILE A 382 -6.69 22.91 -37.52
N ALA A 383 -7.66 22.66 -36.62
CA ALA A 383 -9.00 22.21 -36.97
C ALA A 383 -9.73 23.20 -37.89
N ALA A 384 -9.62 24.49 -37.58
CA ALA A 384 -10.16 25.55 -38.43
C ALA A 384 -9.51 25.58 -39.79
N GLY A 385 -8.18 25.48 -39.85
CA GLY A 385 -7.42 25.44 -41.10
C GLY A 385 -7.79 24.24 -41.96
N LEU A 386 -7.88 23.05 -41.38
CA LEU A 386 -8.30 21.84 -42.09
C LEU A 386 -9.72 21.96 -42.65
N THR A 387 -10.62 22.51 -41.87
CA THR A 387 -12.02 22.69 -42.30
C THR A 387 -12.11 23.68 -43.48
N LEU A 388 -11.44 24.84 -43.37
CA LEU A 388 -11.38 25.82 -44.44
C LEU A 388 -10.68 25.28 -45.71
N TRP A 389 -9.70 24.42 -45.56
CA TRP A 389 -9.05 23.75 -46.67
C TRP A 389 -10.03 22.78 -47.38
N VAL A 390 -10.72 21.92 -46.63
CA VAL A 390 -11.71 20.98 -47.17
C VAL A 390 -12.87 21.74 -47.84
N ASP A 391 -13.32 22.86 -47.28
CA ASP A 391 -14.41 23.66 -47.86
C ASP A 391 -14.03 24.37 -49.16
N LYS A 392 -12.71 24.58 -49.42
CA LYS A 392 -12.22 25.10 -50.72
C LYS A 392 -12.15 24.01 -51.79
N LEU A 393 -12.16 22.74 -51.44
CA LEU A 393 -12.18 21.64 -52.38
C LEU A 393 -13.57 21.51 -53.01
N SER A 394 -13.64 21.09 -54.28
CA SER A 394 -14.90 20.88 -54.98
C SER A 394 -15.01 19.45 -55.50
N GLY A 395 -16.26 18.99 -55.76
CA GLY A 395 -16.55 17.68 -56.34
C GLY A 395 -15.97 16.51 -55.50
N GLU A 396 -15.35 15.56 -56.16
CA GLU A 396 -14.75 14.35 -55.57
C GLU A 396 -13.62 14.71 -54.57
N ASN A 397 -12.87 15.79 -54.79
CA ASN A 397 -11.80 16.25 -53.93
C ASN A 397 -12.31 16.65 -52.54
N LYS A 398 -13.56 17.12 -52.42
CA LYS A 398 -14.16 17.43 -51.11
C LYS A 398 -14.45 16.16 -50.30
N GLY A 399 -14.95 15.12 -50.97
CA GLY A 399 -15.15 13.80 -50.36
C GLY A 399 -13.82 13.19 -49.88
N MET A 400 -12.79 13.28 -50.70
CA MET A 400 -11.43 12.83 -50.33
C MET A 400 -10.84 13.61 -49.16
N GLY A 401 -10.98 14.94 -49.10
CA GLY A 401 -10.54 15.76 -47.98
C GLY A 401 -11.25 15.39 -46.65
N SER A 402 -12.56 15.11 -46.70
CA SER A 402 -13.30 14.64 -45.53
C SER A 402 -12.88 13.25 -45.09
N ALA A 403 -12.59 12.35 -46.06
CA ALA A 403 -12.09 11.01 -45.76
C ALA A 403 -10.70 11.05 -45.07
N ILE A 404 -9.79 11.90 -45.54
CA ILE A 404 -8.47 12.13 -44.92
C ILE A 404 -8.65 12.61 -43.47
N GLY A 405 -9.58 13.57 -43.23
CA GLY A 405 -9.91 14.02 -41.88
C GLY A 405 -10.41 12.89 -40.99
N GLY A 406 -11.29 12.04 -41.54
CA GLY A 406 -11.80 10.84 -40.83
C GLY A 406 -10.68 9.85 -40.46
N VAL A 407 -9.76 9.58 -41.41
CA VAL A 407 -8.61 8.68 -41.17
C VAL A 407 -7.68 9.24 -40.10
N LEU A 408 -7.41 10.56 -40.12
CA LEU A 408 -6.60 11.22 -39.08
C LEU A 408 -7.24 11.11 -37.68
N LEU A 409 -8.56 11.31 -37.56
CA LEU A 409 -9.27 11.14 -36.29
C LEU A 409 -9.27 9.67 -35.83
N ALA A 410 -9.45 8.72 -36.74
CA ALA A 410 -9.36 7.30 -36.41
C ALA A 410 -7.95 6.91 -35.94
N LEU A 411 -6.91 7.46 -36.59
CA LEU A 411 -5.52 7.24 -36.17
C LEU A 411 -5.26 7.82 -34.77
N LEU A 412 -5.72 9.05 -34.48
CA LEU A 412 -5.58 9.63 -33.13
C LEU A 412 -6.30 8.77 -32.09
N GLY A 413 -7.52 8.31 -32.38
CA GLY A 413 -8.29 7.43 -31.49
C GLY A 413 -7.57 6.09 -31.25
N PHE A 414 -6.97 5.50 -32.29
CA PHE A 414 -6.19 4.27 -32.15
C PHE A 414 -4.92 4.49 -31.33
N LEU A 415 -4.20 5.59 -31.53
CA LEU A 415 -3.03 5.94 -30.74
C LEU A 415 -3.39 6.18 -29.28
N SER A 416 -4.53 6.81 -28.99
CA SER A 416 -5.04 6.99 -27.63
C SER A 416 -5.43 5.66 -26.98
N TRP A 417 -6.12 4.79 -27.73
CA TRP A 417 -6.41 3.42 -27.29
C TRP A 417 -5.14 2.68 -26.86
N ASN A 418 -4.12 2.70 -27.72
CA ASN A 418 -2.87 2.04 -27.43
C ASN A 418 -2.12 2.70 -26.25
N GLN A 419 -2.16 4.04 -26.13
CA GLN A 419 -1.53 4.76 -25.02
C GLN A 419 -2.22 4.47 -23.67
N CYS A 420 -3.54 4.25 -23.64
CA CYS A 420 -4.27 3.90 -22.42
C CYS A 420 -3.78 2.59 -21.80
N SER A 421 -3.24 1.66 -22.58
CA SER A 421 -2.77 0.36 -22.07
C SER A 421 -1.64 0.48 -21.06
N ILE A 422 -0.84 1.54 -21.11
CA ILE A 422 0.25 1.74 -20.13
C ILE A 422 -0.26 2.17 -18.75
N TYR A 423 -1.51 2.62 -18.64
CA TYR A 423 -2.18 3.04 -17.41
C TYR A 423 -3.08 1.95 -16.82
N SER A 424 -2.97 0.69 -17.29
CA SER A 424 -3.79 -0.43 -16.81
C SER A 424 -3.53 -0.79 -15.34
N ASP A 425 -2.29 -0.67 -14.91
CA ASP A 425 -1.86 -0.90 -13.54
C ASP A 425 -0.50 -0.24 -13.26
N ALA A 426 -0.18 -0.09 -11.99
CA ALA A 426 1.04 0.58 -11.56
C ALA A 426 2.32 -0.14 -12.03
N GLN A 427 2.32 -1.48 -12.09
CA GLN A 427 3.48 -2.24 -12.56
C GLN A 427 3.74 -1.99 -14.04
N THR A 428 2.72 -2.08 -14.87
CA THR A 428 2.78 -1.80 -16.32
C THR A 428 3.24 -0.36 -16.57
N LEU A 429 2.71 0.60 -15.80
CA LEU A 429 3.08 2.01 -15.90
C LEU A 429 4.58 2.23 -15.64
N TYR A 430 5.11 1.66 -14.54
CA TYR A 430 6.53 1.82 -14.19
C TYR A 430 7.44 1.06 -15.13
N GLN A 431 7.07 -0.14 -15.59
CA GLN A 431 7.83 -0.88 -16.61
C GLN A 431 7.92 -0.14 -17.93
N ALA A 432 6.79 0.40 -18.42
CA ALA A 432 6.77 1.23 -19.62
C ALA A 432 7.61 2.51 -19.47
N THR A 433 7.59 3.11 -18.28
CA THR A 433 8.40 4.29 -17.96
C THR A 433 9.89 3.96 -18.00
N ILE A 434 10.33 2.89 -17.31
CA ILE A 434 11.72 2.45 -17.26
C ILE A 434 12.25 2.07 -18.65
N THR A 435 11.42 1.40 -19.47
CA THR A 435 11.79 1.01 -20.82
C THR A 435 12.14 2.23 -21.70
N ARG A 436 11.45 3.35 -21.52
CA ARG A 436 11.64 4.58 -22.32
C ARG A 436 12.50 5.62 -21.62
N ASN A 437 12.58 5.59 -20.30
CA ASN A 437 13.41 6.42 -19.44
C ASN A 437 14.10 5.57 -18.37
N PRO A 438 15.22 4.90 -18.71
CA PRO A 438 15.96 4.06 -17.75
C PRO A 438 16.57 4.84 -16.57
N SER A 439 16.64 6.17 -16.67
CA SER A 439 17.14 7.03 -15.57
C SER A 439 16.06 7.47 -14.59
N CYS A 440 14.83 6.92 -14.69
CA CYS A 440 13.73 7.24 -13.79
C CYS A 440 13.86 6.50 -12.46
N TRP A 441 14.64 7.04 -11.52
CA TRP A 441 14.87 6.47 -10.19
C TRP A 441 13.57 6.17 -9.42
N MET A 442 12.54 7.01 -9.58
CA MET A 442 11.25 6.84 -8.92
C MET A 442 10.50 5.61 -9.45
N ALA A 443 10.49 5.39 -10.78
CA ALA A 443 9.83 4.24 -11.37
C ALA A 443 10.50 2.92 -10.94
N HIS A 444 11.84 2.91 -10.87
CA HIS A 444 12.59 1.78 -10.33
C HIS A 444 12.21 1.49 -8.87
N ASN A 445 12.20 2.51 -8.00
CA ASN A 445 11.81 2.35 -6.60
C ASN A 445 10.38 1.80 -6.45
N ASN A 446 9.43 2.38 -7.18
CA ASN A 446 8.02 1.99 -7.05
C ASN A 446 7.74 0.59 -7.65
N LEU A 447 8.41 0.25 -8.76
CA LEU A 447 8.37 -1.12 -9.31
C LEU A 447 8.96 -2.11 -8.31
N GLY A 448 10.09 -1.77 -7.69
CA GLY A 448 10.70 -2.58 -6.64
C GLY A 448 9.75 -2.85 -5.48
N ALA A 449 9.01 -1.84 -5.01
CA ALA A 449 8.02 -1.99 -3.94
C ALA A 449 6.86 -2.94 -4.33
N ILE A 450 6.37 -2.84 -5.57
CA ILE A 450 5.33 -3.75 -6.09
C ILE A 450 5.85 -5.19 -6.14
N LEU A 451 7.06 -5.39 -6.68
CA LEU A 451 7.68 -6.72 -6.78
C LEU A 451 7.92 -7.34 -5.40
N LEU A 452 8.30 -6.53 -4.40
CA LEU A 452 8.44 -6.97 -3.02
C LEU A 452 7.11 -7.45 -2.43
N GLY A 453 6.01 -6.72 -2.70
CA GLY A 453 4.66 -7.11 -2.32
C GLY A 453 4.20 -8.41 -2.97
N GLN A 454 4.69 -8.71 -4.18
CA GLN A 454 4.44 -9.98 -4.90
C GLN A 454 5.35 -11.14 -4.45
N GLY A 455 6.26 -10.91 -3.49
CA GLY A 455 7.23 -11.91 -3.05
C GLY A 455 8.42 -12.13 -3.99
N LYS A 456 8.57 -11.32 -5.03
CA LYS A 456 9.70 -11.36 -5.99
C LYS A 456 10.90 -10.60 -5.44
N VAL A 457 11.48 -11.15 -4.37
CA VAL A 457 12.46 -10.44 -3.53
C VAL A 457 13.71 -10.03 -4.31
N GLN A 458 14.27 -10.91 -5.16
CA GLN A 458 15.49 -10.60 -5.92
C GLN A 458 15.23 -9.52 -6.98
N GLU A 459 14.16 -9.66 -7.77
CA GLU A 459 13.78 -8.65 -8.77
C GLU A 459 13.55 -7.27 -8.11
N SER A 460 12.96 -7.26 -6.91
CA SER A 460 12.76 -6.05 -6.12
C SER A 460 14.09 -5.41 -5.70
N ALA A 461 15.05 -6.21 -5.21
CA ALA A 461 16.39 -5.73 -4.86
C ALA A 461 17.09 -5.08 -6.05
N ASP A 462 17.02 -5.71 -7.23
CA ASP A 462 17.63 -5.21 -8.46
C ASP A 462 17.04 -3.82 -8.83
N GLN A 463 15.73 -3.64 -8.66
CA GLN A 463 15.07 -2.36 -8.95
C GLN A 463 15.46 -1.28 -7.92
N PHE A 464 15.52 -1.59 -6.62
CA PHE A 464 15.98 -0.61 -5.62
C PHE A 464 17.46 -0.25 -5.81
N GLN A 465 18.30 -1.22 -6.18
CA GLN A 465 19.69 -0.96 -6.49
C GLN A 465 19.84 -0.06 -7.74
N ALA A 466 19.03 -0.28 -8.76
CA ALA A 466 18.99 0.60 -9.93
C ALA A 466 18.59 2.03 -9.55
N ALA A 467 17.57 2.19 -8.69
CA ALA A 467 17.16 3.49 -8.17
C ALA A 467 18.31 4.19 -7.40
N LEU A 468 19.03 3.45 -6.56
CA LEU A 468 20.16 3.96 -5.78
C LEU A 468 21.39 4.29 -6.64
N ASN A 469 21.64 3.55 -7.72
CA ASN A 469 22.73 3.84 -8.66
C ASN A 469 22.48 5.16 -9.41
N ILE A 470 21.20 5.44 -9.75
CA ILE A 470 20.80 6.68 -10.42
C ILE A 470 20.83 7.85 -9.42
N ARG A 471 20.31 7.61 -8.22
CA ARG A 471 20.19 8.63 -7.17
C ARG A 471 20.63 8.07 -5.82
N PRO A 472 21.93 8.13 -5.47
CA PRO A 472 22.43 7.58 -4.21
C PRO A 472 21.77 8.14 -2.94
N PRO A 473 21.53 9.48 -2.79
CA PRO A 473 20.83 10.00 -1.62
C PRO A 473 19.29 9.92 -1.76
N TYR A 474 18.76 8.70 -1.88
CA TYR A 474 17.31 8.47 -1.99
C TYR A 474 16.81 7.69 -0.76
N PRO A 475 16.20 8.39 0.25
CA PRO A 475 15.83 7.77 1.51
C PRO A 475 14.81 6.64 1.38
N ASP A 476 13.84 6.74 0.44
CA ASP A 476 12.82 5.71 0.26
C ASP A 476 13.44 4.42 -0.31
N ALA A 477 14.33 4.52 -1.30
CA ALA A 477 15.03 3.36 -1.85
C ALA A 477 16.01 2.74 -0.84
N GLN A 478 16.67 3.56 -0.01
CA GLN A 478 17.51 3.07 1.10
C GLN A 478 16.68 2.27 2.11
N SER A 479 15.51 2.80 2.51
CA SER A 479 14.59 2.14 3.44
C SER A 479 14.02 0.85 2.86
N ASN A 480 13.64 0.87 1.58
CA ASN A 480 13.13 -0.31 0.88
C ASN A 480 14.20 -1.40 0.72
N MET A 481 15.45 -1.02 0.39
CA MET A 481 16.57 -1.94 0.34
C MET A 481 16.85 -2.57 1.71
N CYS A 482 16.79 -1.77 2.79
CA CYS A 482 16.88 -2.29 4.15
C CYS A 482 15.82 -3.38 4.40
N SER A 483 14.57 -3.15 4.02
CA SER A 483 13.47 -4.11 4.16
C SER A 483 13.71 -5.40 3.36
N VAL A 484 14.23 -5.30 2.14
CA VAL A 484 14.58 -6.49 1.32
C VAL A 484 15.70 -7.29 1.98
N LEU A 485 16.75 -6.61 2.44
CA LEU A 485 17.90 -7.25 3.07
C LEU A 485 17.55 -7.93 4.39
N ILE A 486 16.60 -7.37 5.17
CA ILE A 486 16.02 -8.03 6.34
C ILE A 486 15.34 -9.35 5.92
N ARG A 487 14.49 -9.32 4.90
CA ARG A 487 13.78 -10.52 4.40
C ARG A 487 14.70 -11.61 3.87
N THR A 488 15.88 -11.25 3.36
CA THR A 488 16.88 -12.18 2.84
C THR A 488 17.94 -12.59 3.88
N GLY A 489 17.84 -12.09 5.12
CA GLY A 489 18.76 -12.40 6.20
C GLY A 489 20.12 -11.68 6.14
N HIS A 490 20.27 -10.68 5.26
CA HIS A 490 21.50 -9.88 5.12
C HIS A 490 21.47 -8.68 6.06
N TYR A 491 21.33 -8.94 7.35
CA TYR A 491 21.06 -7.93 8.37
C TYR A 491 22.14 -6.85 8.50
N GLN A 492 23.43 -7.19 8.33
CA GLN A 492 24.53 -6.22 8.41
C GLN A 492 24.44 -5.17 7.31
N GLU A 493 24.14 -5.59 6.09
CA GLU A 493 23.91 -4.66 4.96
C GLU A 493 22.62 -3.88 5.15
N ALA A 494 21.57 -4.51 5.69
CA ALA A 494 20.31 -3.85 6.02
C ALA A 494 20.52 -2.66 6.97
N ILE A 495 21.38 -2.83 8.00
CA ILE A 495 21.71 -1.76 8.94
C ILE A 495 22.39 -0.58 8.23
N VAL A 496 23.30 -0.83 7.29
CA VAL A 496 23.97 0.25 6.53
C VAL A 496 22.95 1.08 5.76
N HIS A 497 22.06 0.43 5.03
CA HIS A 497 20.97 1.09 4.28
C HIS A 497 19.97 1.77 5.20
N GLY A 498 19.60 1.14 6.34
CA GLY A 498 18.72 1.71 7.34
C GLY A 498 19.28 2.97 7.99
N MET A 499 20.57 2.96 8.39
CA MET A 499 21.25 4.14 8.93
C MET A 499 21.30 5.29 7.93
N GLU A 500 21.56 4.99 6.66
CA GLU A 500 21.58 6.00 5.60
C GLU A 500 20.16 6.57 5.35
N ALA A 501 19.12 5.72 5.36
CA ALA A 501 17.72 6.17 5.26
C ALA A 501 17.34 7.13 6.41
N VAL A 502 17.71 6.81 7.66
CA VAL A 502 17.49 7.66 8.83
C VAL A 502 18.30 8.97 8.72
N ARG A 503 19.57 8.90 8.30
CA ARG A 503 20.42 10.09 8.09
C ARG A 503 19.81 11.05 7.07
N LEU A 504 19.28 10.51 5.97
CA LEU A 504 18.69 11.31 4.88
C LEU A 504 17.28 11.86 5.25
N ARG A 505 16.50 11.12 6.03
CA ARG A 505 15.16 11.55 6.46
C ARG A 505 14.90 11.16 7.93
N PRO A 506 15.43 11.95 8.89
CA PRO A 506 15.31 11.64 10.33
C PRO A 506 13.87 11.81 10.88
N THR A 507 12.95 12.33 10.07
CA THR A 507 11.53 12.51 10.43
C THR A 507 10.63 11.39 9.89
N SER A 508 11.20 10.29 9.37
CA SER A 508 10.45 9.12 8.92
C SER A 508 10.40 8.05 10.00
N ALA A 509 9.21 7.78 10.51
CA ALA A 509 8.98 6.70 11.47
C ALA A 509 9.25 5.32 10.85
N GLU A 510 9.04 5.16 9.55
CA GLU A 510 9.30 3.93 8.81
C GLU A 510 10.80 3.62 8.75
N ASN A 511 11.64 4.63 8.47
CA ASN A 511 13.09 4.46 8.41
C ASN A 511 13.64 4.01 9.77
N GLU A 512 13.19 4.66 10.84
CA GLU A 512 13.55 4.31 12.21
C GLU A 512 13.12 2.88 12.57
N ASN A 513 11.90 2.49 12.18
CA ASN A 513 11.39 1.12 12.40
C ASN A 513 12.20 0.07 11.64
N ASN A 514 12.49 0.29 10.34
CA ASN A 514 13.23 -0.67 9.54
C ASN A 514 14.67 -0.88 10.07
N LEU A 515 15.33 0.21 10.45
CA LEU A 515 16.65 0.12 11.12
C LEU A 515 16.55 -0.66 12.44
N ALA A 516 15.53 -0.39 13.24
CA ALA A 516 15.31 -1.08 14.52
C ALA A 516 15.10 -2.58 14.35
N ILE A 517 14.30 -3.01 13.33
CA ILE A 517 14.11 -4.42 13.01
C ILE A 517 15.45 -5.07 12.67
N ALA A 518 16.23 -4.48 11.76
CA ALA A 518 17.53 -5.02 11.36
C ALA A 518 18.50 -5.17 12.55
N LEU A 519 18.50 -4.20 13.48
CA LEU A 519 19.31 -4.25 14.71
C LEU A 519 18.81 -5.34 15.67
N ALA A 520 17.50 -5.51 15.83
CA ALA A 520 16.91 -6.52 16.68
C ALA A 520 17.25 -7.94 16.21
N ASP A 521 17.21 -8.18 14.89
CA ASP A 521 17.45 -9.48 14.27
C ASP A 521 18.92 -9.97 14.44
N ILE A 522 19.88 -9.05 14.61
CA ILE A 522 21.27 -9.42 14.94
C ILE A 522 21.56 -9.41 16.45
N GLY A 523 20.53 -9.27 17.30
CA GLY A 523 20.68 -9.26 18.75
C GLY A 523 21.09 -7.92 19.36
N ARG A 524 21.22 -6.82 18.57
CA ARG A 524 21.47 -5.46 19.08
C ARG A 524 20.18 -4.82 19.60
N THR A 525 19.44 -5.57 20.43
CA THR A 525 18.08 -5.23 20.86
C THR A 525 18.01 -3.92 21.64
N SER A 526 19.03 -3.61 22.46
CA SER A 526 19.07 -2.34 23.19
C SER A 526 19.13 -1.12 22.27
N GLU A 527 19.84 -1.21 21.15
CA GLU A 527 19.90 -0.15 20.14
C GLU A 527 18.59 -0.09 19.35
N ALA A 528 18.01 -1.24 19.01
CA ALA A 528 16.69 -1.31 18.34
C ALA A 528 15.62 -0.55 19.14
N VAL A 529 15.60 -0.68 20.48
CA VAL A 529 14.67 0.04 21.37
C VAL A 529 14.80 1.56 21.22
N ILE A 530 16.01 2.10 21.01
CA ILE A 530 16.23 3.53 20.80
C ILE A 530 15.50 3.99 19.53
N HIS A 531 15.66 3.24 18.43
CA HIS A 531 15.06 3.55 17.13
C HIS A 531 13.54 3.33 17.12
N TYR A 532 13.01 2.27 17.77
CA TYR A 532 11.56 2.12 17.96
C TYR A 532 10.97 3.31 18.72
N LYS A 533 11.63 3.79 19.80
CA LYS A 533 11.19 4.98 20.53
C LYS A 533 11.26 6.25 19.66
N ALA A 534 12.28 6.38 18.81
CA ALA A 534 12.37 7.47 17.85
C ALA A 534 11.20 7.43 16.84
N ALA A 535 10.87 6.26 16.31
CA ALA A 535 9.71 6.06 15.44
C ALA A 535 8.40 6.48 16.13
N LEU A 536 8.18 6.08 17.38
CA LEU A 536 7.00 6.43 18.17
C LEU A 536 6.94 7.92 18.55
N LYS A 537 8.08 8.58 18.71
CA LYS A 537 8.12 10.03 18.90
C LYS A 537 7.62 10.77 17.67
N ILE A 538 7.87 10.24 16.46
CA ILE A 538 7.40 10.79 15.19
C ILE A 538 5.92 10.44 14.97
N ARG A 539 5.56 9.17 15.17
CA ARG A 539 4.19 8.65 15.00
C ARG A 539 3.78 7.85 16.25
N PRO A 540 3.13 8.48 17.24
CA PRO A 540 2.78 7.83 18.51
C PRO A 540 1.81 6.64 18.38
N ASN A 541 0.97 6.62 17.36
CA ASN A 541 -0.01 5.56 17.10
C ASN A 541 0.47 4.51 16.07
N TYR A 542 1.79 4.30 15.96
CA TYR A 542 2.37 3.31 15.03
C TYR A 542 2.33 1.92 15.68
N VAL A 543 1.24 1.18 15.44
CA VAL A 543 0.91 -0.07 16.13
C VAL A 543 1.96 -1.15 15.92
N GLU A 544 2.49 -1.31 14.70
CA GLU A 544 3.55 -2.28 14.39
C GLU A 544 4.81 -2.00 15.18
N VAL A 545 5.16 -0.73 15.35
CA VAL A 545 6.34 -0.33 16.16
C VAL A 545 6.12 -0.61 17.63
N LEU A 546 4.92 -0.36 18.16
CA LEU A 546 4.56 -0.69 19.55
C LEU A 546 4.66 -2.20 19.79
N ASN A 547 4.18 -3.02 18.86
CA ASN A 547 4.32 -4.46 18.91
C ASN A 547 5.80 -4.90 18.88
N ASN A 548 6.58 -4.38 17.96
CA ASN A 548 8.00 -4.70 17.82
C ASN A 548 8.81 -4.24 19.04
N LEU A 549 8.47 -3.07 19.62
CA LEU A 549 9.05 -2.59 20.85
C LEU A 549 8.70 -3.50 22.04
N GLY A 550 7.46 -3.99 22.10
CA GLY A 550 7.06 -4.98 23.09
C GLY A 550 7.86 -6.28 22.99
N ASN A 551 8.07 -6.79 21.77
CA ASN A 551 8.93 -7.95 21.52
C ASN A 551 10.38 -7.68 21.93
N ALA A 552 10.92 -6.50 21.62
CA ALA A 552 12.28 -6.11 21.99
C ALA A 552 12.43 -6.02 23.52
N TYR A 553 11.47 -5.48 24.24
CA TYR A 553 11.47 -5.46 25.69
C TYR A 553 11.39 -6.88 26.29
N LEU A 554 10.59 -7.75 25.70
CA LEU A 554 10.50 -9.14 26.14
C LEU A 554 11.84 -9.86 25.98
N ASN A 555 12.53 -9.66 24.86
CA ASN A 555 13.87 -10.22 24.61
C ASN A 555 14.91 -9.69 25.59
N LEU A 556 14.75 -8.46 26.10
CA LEU A 556 15.60 -7.88 27.15
C LEU A 556 15.17 -8.29 28.58
N GLY A 557 14.13 -9.10 28.73
CA GLY A 557 13.59 -9.49 30.03
C GLY A 557 12.76 -8.41 30.73
N LEU A 558 12.47 -7.28 30.08
CA LEU A 558 11.72 -6.14 30.59
C LEU A 558 10.21 -6.39 30.43
N LYS A 559 9.67 -7.39 31.15
CA LYS A 559 8.30 -7.88 30.98
C LYS A 559 7.24 -6.79 31.19
N GLN A 560 7.45 -5.88 32.16
CA GLN A 560 6.48 -4.83 32.46
C GLN A 560 6.43 -3.78 31.33
N ASP A 561 7.55 -3.40 30.75
CA ASP A 561 7.62 -2.47 29.62
C ASP A 561 6.98 -3.09 28.37
N ALA A 562 7.19 -4.40 28.15
CA ALA A 562 6.55 -5.15 27.06
C ALA A 562 5.03 -5.13 27.22
N LEU A 563 4.51 -5.37 28.42
CA LEU A 563 3.08 -5.34 28.71
C LEU A 563 2.46 -3.97 28.36
N VAL A 564 3.12 -2.90 28.79
CA VAL A 564 2.66 -1.52 28.51
C VAL A 564 2.62 -1.26 26.99
N ALA A 565 3.67 -1.64 26.26
CA ALA A 565 3.74 -1.45 24.81
C ALA A 565 2.62 -2.21 24.08
N TYR A 566 2.35 -3.46 24.44
CA TYR A 566 1.26 -4.23 23.84
C TYR A 566 -0.12 -3.65 24.17
N GLN A 567 -0.34 -3.21 25.41
CA GLN A 567 -1.60 -2.57 25.80
C GLN A 567 -1.84 -1.26 25.05
N GLU A 568 -0.79 -0.48 24.84
CA GLU A 568 -0.88 0.74 24.03
C GLU A 568 -1.15 0.43 22.55
N ALA A 569 -0.56 -0.62 21.99
CA ALA A 569 -0.87 -1.09 20.64
C ALA A 569 -2.33 -1.49 20.49
N ILE A 570 -2.90 -2.27 21.44
CA ILE A 570 -4.31 -2.66 21.45
C ILE A 570 -5.24 -1.44 21.55
N LYS A 571 -4.86 -0.43 22.33
CA LYS A 571 -5.63 0.80 22.47
C LYS A 571 -5.77 1.54 21.14
N TYR A 572 -4.70 1.59 20.33
CA TYR A 572 -4.75 2.26 19.02
C TYR A 572 -5.35 1.39 17.92
N SER A 573 -5.14 0.09 17.96
CA SER A 573 -5.72 -0.86 17.01
C SER A 573 -6.24 -2.12 17.69
N PRO A 574 -7.51 -2.14 18.12
CA PRO A 574 -8.13 -3.30 18.75
C PRO A 574 -8.26 -4.53 17.84
N ASN A 575 -8.00 -4.38 16.55
CA ASN A 575 -8.12 -5.45 15.56
C ASN A 575 -6.75 -6.02 15.09
N PHE A 576 -5.65 -5.65 15.74
CA PHE A 576 -4.31 -6.12 15.37
C PHE A 576 -3.98 -7.43 16.10
N ALA A 577 -4.21 -8.57 15.43
CA ALA A 577 -4.17 -9.91 16.02
C ALA A 577 -2.81 -10.31 16.62
N ASP A 578 -1.70 -9.90 15.97
CA ASP A 578 -0.34 -10.25 16.41
C ASP A 578 -0.05 -9.77 17.83
N VAL A 579 -0.55 -8.60 18.22
CA VAL A 579 -0.34 -8.04 19.56
C VAL A 579 -1.01 -8.91 20.61
N TYR A 580 -2.21 -9.42 20.34
CA TYR A 580 -2.90 -10.33 21.25
C TYR A 580 -2.15 -11.65 21.41
N ASN A 581 -1.64 -12.20 20.30
CA ASN A 581 -0.80 -13.39 20.37
C ASN A 581 0.48 -13.16 21.21
N ASN A 582 1.17 -12.04 20.98
CA ASN A 582 2.41 -11.71 21.70
C ASN A 582 2.15 -11.40 23.18
N LEU A 583 1.03 -10.73 23.49
CA LEU A 583 0.60 -10.55 24.88
C LEU A 583 0.27 -11.89 25.55
N GLY A 584 -0.36 -12.82 24.82
CA GLY A 584 -0.59 -14.18 25.27
C GLY A 584 0.70 -14.93 25.60
N LEU A 585 1.74 -14.80 24.75
CA LEU A 585 3.06 -15.37 25.00
C LEU A 585 3.72 -14.78 26.26
N LEU A 586 3.64 -13.46 26.44
CA LEU A 586 4.13 -12.78 27.64
C LEU A 586 3.46 -13.30 28.90
N LEU A 587 2.11 -13.37 28.90
CA LEU A 587 1.29 -13.82 30.04
C LEU A 587 1.54 -15.29 30.36
N SER A 588 1.61 -16.15 29.35
CA SER A 588 1.94 -17.56 29.49
C SER A 588 3.32 -17.77 30.12
N GLY A 589 4.33 -17.03 29.65
CA GLY A 589 5.68 -17.05 30.22
C GLY A 589 5.79 -16.43 31.62
N ALA A 590 4.77 -15.69 32.07
CA ALA A 590 4.63 -15.18 33.44
C ALA A 590 3.80 -16.09 34.35
N GLY A 591 3.25 -17.21 33.85
CA GLY A 591 2.41 -18.13 34.60
C GLY A 591 0.92 -17.75 34.66
N HIS A 592 0.50 -16.69 33.99
CA HIS A 592 -0.89 -16.21 33.92
C HIS A 592 -1.65 -16.90 32.78
N MET A 593 -1.77 -18.25 32.88
CA MET A 593 -2.27 -19.06 31.75
C MET A 593 -3.74 -18.77 31.39
N PRO A 594 -4.70 -18.54 32.33
CA PRO A 594 -6.07 -18.20 31.97
C PRO A 594 -6.18 -16.90 31.13
N GLU A 595 -5.43 -15.87 31.53
CA GLU A 595 -5.38 -14.60 30.83
C GLU A 595 -4.70 -14.76 29.45
N ALA A 596 -3.65 -15.59 29.36
CA ALA A 596 -2.97 -15.89 28.10
C ALA A 596 -3.94 -16.53 27.10
N ILE A 597 -4.74 -17.51 27.55
CA ILE A 597 -5.76 -18.19 26.72
C ILE A 597 -6.74 -17.15 26.15
N THR A 598 -7.22 -16.22 26.97
CA THR A 598 -8.14 -15.16 26.52
C THR A 598 -7.52 -14.32 25.39
N GLN A 599 -6.22 -14.00 25.48
CA GLN A 599 -5.54 -13.23 24.44
C GLN A 599 -5.36 -14.07 23.16
N TYR A 600 -4.97 -15.34 23.28
CA TYR A 600 -4.86 -16.23 22.11
C TYR A 600 -6.21 -16.45 21.42
N GLU A 601 -7.30 -16.63 22.17
CA GLU A 601 -8.67 -16.73 21.62
C GLU A 601 -9.03 -15.49 20.81
N GLN A 602 -8.65 -14.30 21.30
CA GLN A 602 -8.89 -13.04 20.58
C GLN A 602 -8.04 -12.97 19.31
N ALA A 603 -6.77 -13.40 19.34
CA ALA A 603 -5.91 -13.45 18.15
C ALA A 603 -6.50 -14.37 17.06
N VAL A 604 -6.93 -15.59 17.45
CA VAL A 604 -7.59 -16.55 16.54
C VAL A 604 -8.89 -15.99 15.97
N LYS A 605 -9.70 -15.32 16.80
CA LYS A 605 -10.95 -14.68 16.35
C LYS A 605 -10.72 -13.62 15.29
N LEU A 606 -9.66 -12.82 15.44
CA LEU A 606 -9.33 -11.74 14.49
C LEU A 606 -8.72 -12.28 13.20
N GLN A 607 -7.89 -13.33 13.29
CA GLN A 607 -7.22 -13.94 12.12
C GLN A 607 -7.30 -15.48 12.21
N PRO A 608 -8.42 -16.09 11.81
CA PRO A 608 -8.66 -17.52 11.96
C PRO A 608 -7.83 -18.42 11.03
N ASN A 609 -7.10 -17.87 10.08
CA ASN A 609 -6.27 -18.63 9.14
C ASN A 609 -4.77 -18.56 9.46
N THR A 610 -4.41 -18.17 10.70
CA THR A 610 -3.00 -18.07 11.12
C THR A 610 -2.60 -19.28 11.95
N ALA A 611 -1.79 -20.18 11.37
CA ALA A 611 -1.39 -21.45 11.99
C ALA A 611 -0.76 -21.29 13.39
N SER A 612 0.13 -20.32 13.56
CA SER A 612 0.83 -20.07 14.83
C SER A 612 -0.12 -19.68 15.98
N PHE A 613 -1.21 -18.96 15.69
CA PHE A 613 -2.17 -18.59 16.73
C PHE A 613 -2.93 -19.81 17.27
N HIS A 614 -3.36 -20.69 16.36
CA HIS A 614 -3.96 -21.97 16.73
C HIS A 614 -2.98 -22.86 17.49
N GLY A 615 -1.70 -22.90 17.07
CA GLY A 615 -0.65 -23.65 17.73
C GLY A 615 -0.45 -23.17 19.18
N ASN A 616 -0.28 -21.87 19.40
CA ASN A 616 -0.09 -21.29 20.72
C ASN A 616 -1.31 -21.51 21.63
N LEU A 617 -2.52 -21.32 21.10
CA LEU A 617 -3.77 -21.57 21.83
C LEU A 617 -3.91 -23.04 22.20
N GLY A 618 -3.59 -23.95 21.27
CA GLY A 618 -3.64 -25.38 21.50
C GLY A 618 -2.68 -25.84 22.60
N VAL A 619 -1.45 -25.34 22.60
CA VAL A 619 -0.45 -25.59 23.66
C VAL A 619 -0.95 -25.05 25.00
N ALA A 620 -1.50 -23.83 25.01
CA ALA A 620 -2.01 -23.21 26.22
C ALA A 620 -3.18 -24.02 26.83
N TYR A 621 -4.11 -24.53 26.02
CA TYR A 621 -5.17 -25.44 26.48
C TYR A 621 -4.60 -26.75 27.03
N GLY A 622 -3.58 -27.33 26.39
CA GLY A 622 -2.90 -28.52 26.88
C GLY A 622 -2.30 -28.32 28.27
N ASN A 623 -1.65 -27.19 28.50
CA ASN A 623 -1.02 -26.84 29.78
C ASN A 623 -2.02 -26.70 30.96
N VAL A 624 -3.29 -26.39 30.68
CA VAL A 624 -4.36 -26.32 31.70
C VAL A 624 -5.25 -27.58 31.75
N GLY A 625 -4.90 -28.65 31.03
CA GLY A 625 -5.61 -29.92 31.03
C GLY A 625 -6.87 -29.94 30.14
N ARG A 626 -7.11 -28.94 29.31
CA ARG A 626 -8.25 -28.88 28.37
C ARG A 626 -7.90 -29.66 27.08
N ALA A 627 -7.75 -30.99 27.23
CA ALA A 627 -7.19 -31.84 26.17
C ALA A 627 -8.00 -31.85 24.87
N ALA A 628 -9.33 -31.85 24.93
CA ALA A 628 -10.17 -31.87 23.73
C ALA A 628 -9.99 -30.59 22.88
N GLU A 629 -9.93 -29.43 23.54
CA GLU A 629 -9.75 -28.13 22.91
C GLU A 629 -8.32 -27.96 22.38
N SER A 630 -7.32 -28.46 23.13
CA SER A 630 -5.93 -28.53 22.69
C SER A 630 -5.81 -29.29 21.37
N ILE A 631 -6.36 -30.51 21.31
CA ILE A 631 -6.36 -31.38 20.13
C ILE A 631 -7.00 -30.65 18.94
N ALA A 632 -8.17 -30.02 19.12
CA ALA A 632 -8.88 -29.32 18.06
C ALA A 632 -8.05 -28.16 17.49
N GLN A 633 -7.44 -27.34 18.35
CA GLN A 633 -6.66 -26.19 17.91
C GLN A 633 -5.33 -26.59 17.23
N LEU A 634 -4.61 -27.59 17.78
CA LEU A 634 -3.40 -28.11 17.20
C LEU A 634 -3.65 -28.78 15.83
N GLN A 635 -4.77 -29.46 15.66
CA GLN A 635 -5.20 -30.01 14.39
C GLN A 635 -5.46 -28.93 13.34
N LEU A 636 -6.13 -27.82 13.69
CA LEU A 636 -6.32 -26.66 12.81
C LEU A 636 -4.98 -26.03 12.43
N SER A 637 -4.07 -25.86 13.39
CA SER A 637 -2.72 -25.37 13.13
C SER A 637 -2.00 -26.21 12.09
N LEU A 638 -2.07 -27.55 12.20
CA LEU A 638 -1.44 -28.49 11.27
C LEU A 638 -2.11 -28.58 9.89
N GLN A 639 -3.42 -28.31 9.81
CA GLN A 639 -4.12 -28.15 8.54
C GLN A 639 -3.64 -26.91 7.78
N LEU A 640 -3.35 -25.82 8.49
CA LEU A 640 -2.85 -24.57 7.93
C LEU A 640 -1.34 -24.64 7.61
N ASN A 641 -0.55 -25.30 8.45
CA ASN A 641 0.89 -25.52 8.26
C ASN A 641 1.32 -26.95 8.62
N PRO A 642 1.34 -27.88 7.67
CA PRO A 642 1.74 -29.28 7.90
C PRO A 642 3.22 -29.49 8.27
N ASN A 643 4.07 -28.47 8.04
CA ASN A 643 5.52 -28.60 8.22
C ASN A 643 6.00 -28.12 9.61
N ALA A 644 5.10 -27.85 10.55
CA ALA A 644 5.44 -27.42 11.90
C ALA A 644 5.74 -28.64 12.81
N SER A 645 7.01 -29.02 12.92
CA SER A 645 7.46 -30.16 13.71
C SER A 645 7.09 -30.05 15.20
N ASP A 646 7.18 -28.86 15.76
CA ASP A 646 6.82 -28.56 17.16
C ASP A 646 5.32 -28.74 17.42
N VAL A 647 4.49 -28.30 16.47
CA VAL A 647 3.03 -28.48 16.59
C VAL A 647 2.64 -29.96 16.51
N TRP A 648 3.27 -30.73 15.62
CA TRP A 648 3.11 -32.19 15.57
C TRP A 648 3.47 -32.84 16.92
N PHE A 649 4.55 -32.40 17.54
CA PHE A 649 4.96 -32.90 18.87
C PHE A 649 3.92 -32.58 19.95
N TYR A 650 3.44 -31.34 20.02
CA TYR A 650 2.41 -30.95 20.99
C TYR A 650 1.07 -31.64 20.73
N PHE A 651 0.72 -31.87 19.47
CA PHE A 651 -0.49 -32.63 19.09
C PHE A 651 -0.40 -34.09 19.54
N ALA A 652 0.75 -34.71 19.32
CA ALA A 652 1.01 -36.06 19.82
C ALA A 652 0.92 -36.16 21.36
N ASN A 653 1.53 -35.18 22.06
CA ASN A 653 1.45 -35.11 23.52
C ASN A 653 0.01 -34.92 24.02
N ALA A 654 -0.79 -34.08 23.35
CA ALA A 654 -2.19 -33.87 23.70
C ALA A 654 -3.04 -35.15 23.52
N LEU A 655 -2.81 -35.90 22.44
CA LEU A 655 -3.45 -37.19 22.19
C LEU A 655 -3.04 -38.23 23.23
N ALA A 656 -1.73 -38.36 23.50
CA ALA A 656 -1.20 -39.29 24.50
C ALA A 656 -1.71 -38.95 25.90
N GLY A 657 -1.75 -37.66 26.27
CA GLY A 657 -2.30 -37.17 27.53
C GLY A 657 -3.81 -37.43 27.67
N ALA A 658 -4.56 -37.47 26.57
CA ALA A 658 -5.96 -37.86 26.51
C ALA A 658 -6.18 -39.40 26.51
N GLY A 659 -5.10 -40.19 26.61
CA GLY A 659 -5.15 -41.64 26.57
C GLY A 659 -5.33 -42.25 25.16
N LYS A 660 -5.28 -41.42 24.12
CA LYS A 660 -5.43 -41.84 22.71
C LYS A 660 -4.08 -42.29 22.12
N PHE A 661 -3.49 -43.31 22.74
CA PHE A 661 -2.13 -43.73 22.43
C PHE A 661 -1.96 -44.17 20.98
N THR A 662 -2.89 -44.92 20.42
CA THR A 662 -2.83 -45.33 19.00
C THR A 662 -2.90 -44.18 18.03
N GLU A 663 -3.69 -43.14 18.35
CA GLU A 663 -3.79 -41.90 17.52
C GLU A 663 -2.53 -41.05 17.63
N ALA A 664 -1.78 -41.12 18.73
CA ALA A 664 -0.56 -40.34 18.97
C ALA A 664 0.66 -40.83 18.16
N GLU A 665 0.66 -42.07 17.68
CA GLU A 665 1.79 -42.70 16.95
C GLU A 665 2.16 -41.89 15.70
N VAL A 666 1.20 -41.63 14.80
CA VAL A 666 1.45 -40.93 13.53
C VAL A 666 1.94 -39.49 13.75
N PRO A 667 1.37 -38.69 14.63
CA PRO A 667 1.91 -37.38 14.97
C PRO A 667 3.35 -37.38 15.47
N TYR A 668 3.76 -38.33 16.35
CA TYR A 668 5.16 -38.42 16.76
C TYR A 668 6.08 -38.82 15.59
N LEU A 669 5.66 -39.74 14.72
CA LEU A 669 6.43 -40.11 13.52
C LEU A 669 6.57 -38.91 12.57
N ASN A 670 5.55 -38.09 12.41
CA ASN A 670 5.62 -36.83 11.65
C ASN A 670 6.61 -35.84 12.28
N THR A 671 6.61 -35.73 13.62
CA THR A 671 7.61 -34.94 14.34
C THR A 671 9.02 -35.41 13.99
N LEU A 672 9.28 -36.71 14.08
CA LEU A 672 10.59 -37.30 13.82
C LEU A 672 10.98 -37.24 12.34
N LYS A 673 10.02 -37.32 11.43
CA LYS A 673 10.27 -37.13 9.99
C LYS A 673 10.75 -35.71 9.69
N LEU A 674 10.17 -34.69 10.35
CA LEU A 674 10.52 -33.28 10.16
C LEU A 674 11.76 -32.87 10.97
N ASN A 675 11.91 -33.43 12.18
CA ASN A 675 13.05 -33.23 13.08
C ASN A 675 13.53 -34.56 13.68
N PRO A 676 14.43 -35.27 13.01
CA PRO A 676 14.94 -36.59 13.46
C PRO A 676 15.68 -36.59 14.81
N ASN A 677 16.10 -35.42 15.27
CA ASN A 677 16.84 -35.28 16.52
C ASN A 677 15.94 -34.82 17.68
N ASN A 678 14.61 -34.88 17.55
CA ASN A 678 13.69 -34.51 18.63
C ASN A 678 13.68 -35.57 19.71
N LEU A 679 14.50 -35.37 20.74
CA LEU A 679 14.68 -36.24 21.90
C LEU A 679 13.38 -36.57 22.63
N GLY A 680 12.50 -35.52 22.82
CA GLY A 680 11.23 -35.71 23.48
C GLY A 680 10.28 -36.61 22.67
N ALA A 681 10.29 -36.46 21.35
CA ALA A 681 9.44 -37.29 20.48
C ALA A 681 9.86 -38.75 20.49
N GLU A 682 11.17 -39.06 20.46
CA GLU A 682 11.69 -40.43 20.56
C GLU A 682 11.26 -41.06 21.90
N ASN A 683 11.50 -40.37 23.03
CA ASN A 683 11.14 -40.88 24.34
C ASN A 683 9.60 -41.06 24.51
N ASN A 684 8.81 -40.09 24.06
CA ASN A 684 7.37 -40.16 24.23
C ASN A 684 6.69 -41.14 23.28
N LEU A 685 7.20 -41.30 22.05
CA LEU A 685 6.77 -42.36 21.12
C LEU A 685 7.07 -43.74 21.69
N ALA A 686 8.25 -43.93 22.29
CA ALA A 686 8.60 -45.15 22.99
C ALA A 686 7.62 -45.44 24.14
N ALA A 687 7.27 -44.44 24.93
CA ALA A 687 6.27 -44.55 25.98
C ALA A 687 4.89 -44.95 25.43
N VAL A 688 4.49 -44.38 24.28
CA VAL A 688 3.24 -44.77 23.59
C VAL A 688 3.32 -46.24 23.14
N TYR A 689 4.40 -46.67 22.50
CA TYR A 689 4.59 -48.06 22.09
C TYR A 689 4.53 -49.02 23.29
N PHE A 690 5.15 -48.64 24.41
CA PHE A 690 5.05 -49.40 25.64
C PHE A 690 3.60 -49.54 26.13
N LYS A 691 2.83 -48.43 26.12
CA LYS A 691 1.42 -48.44 26.57
C LYS A 691 0.51 -49.28 25.67
N ILE A 692 0.77 -49.37 24.38
CA ILE A 692 -0.02 -50.20 23.46
C ILE A 692 0.56 -51.64 23.30
N GLY A 693 1.56 -52.02 24.11
CA GLY A 693 2.11 -53.37 24.17
C GLY A 693 3.15 -53.70 23.09
N ARG A 694 3.64 -52.74 22.32
CA ARG A 694 4.68 -52.88 21.33
C ARG A 694 6.04 -52.65 21.98
N ILE A 695 6.45 -53.56 22.88
CA ILE A 695 7.63 -53.37 23.75
C ILE A 695 8.96 -53.37 22.99
N PRO A 696 9.18 -54.21 21.98
CA PRO A 696 10.43 -54.14 21.19
C PRO A 696 10.64 -52.80 20.50
N GLU A 697 9.60 -52.20 19.92
CA GLU A 697 9.69 -50.86 19.31
C GLU A 697 9.92 -49.77 20.38
N ALA A 698 9.30 -49.88 21.55
CA ALA A 698 9.57 -48.97 22.66
C ALA A 698 11.04 -48.98 23.05
N ILE A 699 11.65 -50.18 23.19
CA ILE A 699 13.09 -50.32 23.49
C ILE A 699 13.95 -49.65 22.41
N SER A 700 13.64 -49.86 21.13
CA SER A 700 14.40 -49.27 20.02
C SER A 700 14.40 -47.75 20.06
N HIS A 701 13.21 -47.11 20.31
CA HIS A 701 13.09 -45.66 20.38
C HIS A 701 13.71 -45.08 21.67
N TYR A 702 13.60 -45.77 22.84
CA TYR A 702 14.35 -45.33 24.04
C TYR A 702 15.87 -45.37 23.81
N GLN A 703 16.38 -46.43 23.17
CA GLN A 703 17.81 -46.55 22.81
C GLN A 703 18.21 -45.41 21.85
N THR A 704 17.35 -45.05 20.93
CA THR A 704 17.60 -43.90 20.03
C THR A 704 17.65 -42.59 20.82
N ALA A 705 16.72 -42.37 21.73
CA ALA A 705 16.73 -41.19 22.62
C ALA A 705 18.02 -41.11 23.43
N ILE A 706 18.50 -42.22 23.99
CA ILE A 706 19.75 -42.31 24.75
C ILE A 706 20.97 -42.08 23.84
N ARG A 707 20.94 -42.56 22.61
CA ARG A 707 22.02 -42.29 21.64
C ARG A 707 22.10 -40.82 21.28
N LEU A 708 20.97 -40.13 21.15
CA LEU A 708 20.91 -38.67 20.91
C LEU A 708 21.39 -37.85 22.11
N ASN A 709 21.05 -38.27 23.32
CA ASN A 709 21.53 -37.70 24.56
C ASN A 709 21.79 -38.78 25.61
N PRO A 710 23.09 -39.21 25.78
CA PRO A 710 23.48 -40.21 26.77
C PRO A 710 23.21 -39.84 28.22
N ASP A 711 23.01 -38.59 28.53
CA ASP A 711 22.73 -38.07 29.88
C ASP A 711 21.24 -37.90 30.17
N TYR A 712 20.35 -38.48 29.33
CA TYR A 712 18.90 -38.39 29.52
C TYR A 712 18.39 -39.42 30.53
N ALA A 713 18.43 -39.06 31.80
CA ALA A 713 18.08 -39.96 32.93
C ALA A 713 16.67 -40.57 32.82
N GLU A 714 15.68 -39.84 32.33
CA GLU A 714 14.31 -40.34 32.13
C GLU A 714 14.25 -41.46 31.09
N ALA A 715 14.94 -41.31 29.96
CA ALA A 715 14.97 -42.32 28.92
C ALA A 715 15.65 -43.61 29.41
N HIS A 716 16.76 -43.53 30.21
CA HIS A 716 17.35 -44.68 30.87
C HIS A 716 16.38 -45.39 31.81
N SER A 717 15.62 -44.63 32.63
CA SER A 717 14.63 -45.21 33.53
C SER A 717 13.50 -45.89 32.75
N ASN A 718 12.97 -45.26 31.70
CA ASN A 718 11.91 -45.77 30.86
C ASN A 718 12.37 -47.01 30.04
N LEU A 719 13.60 -46.99 29.52
CA LEU A 719 14.21 -48.17 28.89
C LEU A 719 14.27 -49.33 29.91
N GLY A 720 14.69 -49.04 31.13
CA GLY A 720 14.71 -50.06 32.21
C GLY A 720 13.33 -50.65 32.45
N VAL A 721 12.26 -49.87 32.45
CA VAL A 721 10.88 -50.36 32.57
C VAL A 721 10.52 -51.30 31.41
N ALA A 722 10.85 -50.91 30.18
CA ALA A 722 10.56 -51.70 28.98
C ALA A 722 11.39 -53.03 28.97
N LEU A 723 12.64 -52.99 29.34
CA LEU A 723 13.49 -54.20 29.48
C LEU A 723 12.98 -55.15 30.57
N ALA A 724 12.54 -54.61 31.69
CA ALA A 724 11.93 -55.41 32.78
C ALA A 724 10.64 -56.11 32.34
N ALA A 725 9.83 -55.45 31.51
CA ALA A 725 8.61 -56.03 30.93
C ALA A 725 8.95 -57.21 29.97
N GLU A 726 10.06 -57.15 29.24
CA GLU A 726 10.63 -58.24 28.41
C GLU A 726 11.40 -59.27 29.24
N LYS A 727 11.36 -59.16 30.58
CA LYS A 727 12.08 -60.06 31.52
C LYS A 727 13.60 -59.97 31.44
N LEU A 728 14.17 -58.95 30.79
CA LEU A 728 15.60 -58.65 30.73
C LEU A 728 16.05 -57.93 31.99
N ILE A 729 15.90 -58.59 33.14
CA ILE A 729 16.03 -57.94 34.49
C ILE A 729 17.45 -57.40 34.70
N SER A 730 18.47 -58.14 34.32
CA SER A 730 19.87 -57.67 34.49
C SER A 730 20.18 -56.39 33.73
N GLU A 731 19.66 -56.28 32.49
CA GLU A 731 19.83 -55.11 31.68
C GLU A 731 19.02 -53.90 32.22
N ALA A 732 17.80 -54.19 32.71
CA ALA A 732 16.97 -53.18 33.36
C ALA A 732 17.64 -52.57 34.60
N ILE A 733 18.28 -53.38 35.43
CA ILE A 733 19.05 -52.93 36.61
C ILE A 733 20.17 -51.97 36.18
N LEU A 734 20.91 -52.30 35.13
CA LEU A 734 21.98 -51.43 34.62
C LEU A 734 21.45 -50.06 34.18
N GLU A 735 20.31 -50.06 33.45
CA GLU A 735 19.73 -48.83 32.98
C GLU A 735 19.16 -47.96 34.13
N TYR A 736 18.51 -48.56 35.15
CA TYR A 736 18.09 -47.84 36.33
C TYR A 736 19.28 -47.26 37.13
N GLN A 737 20.37 -48.01 37.26
CA GLN A 737 21.61 -47.51 37.90
C GLN A 737 22.21 -46.34 37.15
N LYS A 738 22.19 -46.34 35.81
CA LYS A 738 22.60 -45.17 34.99
C LYS A 738 21.68 -43.98 35.24
N ALA A 739 20.35 -44.18 35.21
CA ALA A 739 19.38 -43.12 35.51
C ALA A 739 19.60 -42.46 36.86
N ILE A 740 19.87 -43.27 37.89
CA ILE A 740 20.18 -42.81 39.24
C ILE A 740 21.52 -42.06 39.32
N LYS A 741 22.54 -42.53 38.61
CA LYS A 741 23.82 -41.84 38.51
C LYS A 741 23.69 -40.48 37.88
N LEU A 742 22.87 -40.34 36.82
CA LEU A 742 22.61 -39.11 36.12
C LEU A 742 21.71 -38.13 36.94
N ASN A 743 20.70 -38.71 37.59
CA ASN A 743 19.84 -37.95 38.46
C ASN A 743 19.66 -38.64 39.84
N PRO A 744 20.52 -38.30 40.82
CA PRO A 744 20.50 -38.94 42.17
C PRO A 744 19.23 -38.62 42.99
N LYS A 745 18.37 -37.70 42.50
CA LYS A 745 17.07 -37.37 43.15
C LYS A 745 15.88 -38.00 42.44
N TYR A 746 16.07 -38.91 41.50
CA TYR A 746 15.01 -39.55 40.72
C TYR A 746 14.38 -40.71 41.49
N ALA A 747 13.43 -40.39 42.40
CA ALA A 747 12.81 -41.37 43.30
C ALA A 747 12.16 -42.56 42.57
N ASP A 748 11.49 -42.34 41.44
CA ASP A 748 10.87 -43.43 40.64
C ASP A 748 11.91 -44.41 40.09
N ALA A 749 13.12 -43.94 39.70
CA ALA A 749 14.18 -44.82 39.25
C ALA A 749 14.72 -45.70 40.38
N TYR A 750 14.81 -45.21 41.59
CA TYR A 750 15.09 -46.02 42.79
C TYR A 750 14.01 -47.07 43.04
N ASN A 751 12.72 -46.67 42.99
CA ASN A 751 11.62 -47.61 43.15
C ASN A 751 11.66 -48.71 42.08
N ASN A 752 11.88 -48.36 40.80
CA ASN A 752 11.96 -49.33 39.70
C ASN A 752 13.18 -50.25 39.80
N LEU A 753 14.33 -49.70 40.23
CA LEU A 753 15.50 -50.50 40.56
C LEU A 753 15.22 -51.50 41.70
N GLY A 754 14.53 -51.04 42.78
CA GLY A 754 14.10 -51.91 43.89
C GLY A 754 13.23 -53.06 43.42
N LEU A 755 12.23 -52.82 42.55
CA LEU A 755 11.38 -53.84 41.95
C LEU A 755 12.22 -54.84 41.11
N ALA A 756 13.14 -54.36 40.28
CA ALA A 756 14.01 -55.18 39.45
C ALA A 756 14.93 -56.09 40.33
N LEU A 757 15.51 -55.52 41.38
CA LEU A 757 16.34 -56.27 42.34
C LEU A 757 15.53 -57.31 43.13
N THR A 758 14.26 -56.98 43.47
CA THR A 758 13.34 -57.95 44.13
C THR A 758 13.08 -59.13 43.19
N THR A 759 12.85 -58.85 41.90
CA THR A 759 12.62 -59.86 40.86
C THR A 759 13.87 -60.72 40.63
N ALA A 760 15.06 -60.12 40.75
CA ALA A 760 16.34 -60.82 40.66
C ALA A 760 16.70 -61.63 41.92
N GLY A 761 15.93 -61.54 43.00
CA GLY A 761 16.20 -62.21 44.25
C GLY A 761 17.19 -61.48 45.18
N ASN A 762 17.60 -60.24 44.83
CA ASN A 762 18.59 -59.44 45.59
C ASN A 762 17.85 -58.64 46.69
N TYR A 763 17.20 -59.34 47.64
CA TYR A 763 16.29 -58.71 48.59
C TYR A 763 16.91 -57.69 49.51
N ASN A 764 18.13 -57.89 49.98
CA ASN A 764 18.82 -56.96 50.88
C ASN A 764 19.10 -55.62 50.21
N GLU A 765 19.59 -55.69 48.96
CA GLU A 765 19.89 -54.48 48.18
C GLU A 765 18.59 -53.78 47.79
N SER A 766 17.58 -54.53 47.36
CA SER A 766 16.25 -54.01 47.00
C SER A 766 15.63 -53.21 48.16
N ILE A 767 15.65 -53.75 49.38
CA ILE A 767 15.12 -53.08 50.57
C ILE A 767 15.85 -51.75 50.82
N ALA A 768 17.17 -51.77 50.75
CA ALA A 768 17.97 -50.54 50.92
C ALA A 768 17.65 -49.49 49.84
N ILE A 769 17.39 -49.90 48.59
CA ILE A 769 17.05 -49.01 47.46
C ILE A 769 15.64 -48.43 47.62
N PHE A 770 14.63 -49.22 48.03
CA PHE A 770 13.28 -48.68 48.33
C PHE A 770 13.30 -47.69 49.47
N GLN A 771 14.11 -47.94 50.52
CA GLN A 771 14.24 -46.95 51.61
C GLN A 771 14.79 -45.64 51.13
N LYS A 772 15.69 -45.62 50.15
CA LYS A 772 16.14 -44.39 49.52
C LYS A 772 15.04 -43.71 48.70
N ALA A 773 14.21 -44.47 47.99
CA ALA A 773 13.04 -43.88 47.27
C ALA A 773 12.07 -43.22 48.23
N ILE A 774 11.73 -43.90 49.32
CA ILE A 774 10.85 -43.36 50.38
C ILE A 774 11.45 -42.12 51.07
N ALA A 775 12.77 -42.11 51.34
CA ALA A 775 13.46 -40.97 51.91
C ALA A 775 13.36 -39.68 51.03
N MET A 776 13.14 -39.84 49.68
CA MET A 776 12.94 -38.77 48.75
C MET A 776 11.45 -38.34 48.64
N ASN A 777 10.52 -39.29 48.75
CA ASN A 777 9.10 -39.04 48.70
C ASN A 777 8.34 -40.06 49.57
N ASP A 778 8.21 -39.74 50.83
CA ASP A 778 7.55 -40.56 51.87
C ASP A 778 6.01 -40.59 51.76
N LYS A 779 5.44 -39.77 50.85
CA LYS A 779 3.96 -39.69 50.63
C LYS A 779 3.50 -40.59 49.45
N ASN A 780 4.41 -41.22 48.72
CA ASN A 780 4.03 -42.06 47.60
C ASN A 780 3.66 -43.49 48.12
N PRO A 781 2.39 -43.91 48.06
CA PRO A 781 1.95 -45.20 48.60
C PRO A 781 2.60 -46.36 47.87
N ASP A 782 2.91 -46.24 46.59
CA ASP A 782 3.48 -47.33 45.80
C ASP A 782 4.88 -47.72 46.26
N TYR A 783 5.67 -46.77 46.79
CA TYR A 783 7.02 -47.07 47.30
C TYR A 783 6.94 -47.93 48.58
N HIS A 784 5.99 -47.64 49.47
CA HIS A 784 5.75 -48.44 50.70
C HIS A 784 5.23 -49.86 50.36
N GLU A 785 4.27 -49.96 49.45
CA GLU A 785 3.73 -51.24 49.00
C GLU A 785 4.83 -52.09 48.30
N ASN A 786 5.65 -51.51 47.47
CA ASN A 786 6.76 -52.18 46.81
C ASN A 786 7.82 -52.64 47.84
N LEU A 787 8.15 -51.83 48.82
CA LEU A 787 9.02 -52.22 49.94
C LEU A 787 8.41 -53.36 50.74
N ALA A 788 7.10 -53.35 51.03
CA ALA A 788 6.44 -54.41 51.71
C ALA A 788 6.51 -55.77 50.92
N ARG A 789 6.33 -55.68 49.60
CA ARG A 789 6.53 -56.88 48.73
C ARG A 789 7.96 -57.42 48.78
N ALA A 790 8.95 -56.55 48.84
CA ALA A 790 10.35 -56.96 49.02
C ALA A 790 10.61 -57.65 50.37
N PHE A 791 10.08 -57.04 51.47
CA PHE A 791 10.15 -57.67 52.80
C PHE A 791 9.43 -59.00 52.85
N LYS A 792 8.24 -59.14 52.24
CA LYS A 792 7.50 -60.41 52.15
C LYS A 792 8.28 -61.48 51.40
N ALA A 793 8.84 -61.11 50.25
CA ALA A 793 9.68 -62.01 49.45
C ALA A 793 10.97 -62.44 50.20
N PHE A 794 11.49 -61.58 51.06
CA PHE A 794 12.62 -61.88 51.91
C PHE A 794 12.24 -62.66 53.21
N GLY A 795 10.96 -62.94 53.47
CA GLY A 795 10.49 -63.62 54.63
C GLY A 795 10.31 -62.75 55.90
N LYS A 796 10.38 -61.44 55.80
CA LYS A 796 10.21 -60.49 56.91
C LYS A 796 8.74 -59.97 56.95
N THR A 797 7.85 -60.83 57.42
CA THR A 797 6.41 -60.60 57.38
C THR A 797 5.94 -59.44 58.27
N ALA A 798 6.59 -59.25 59.43
CA ALA A 798 6.23 -58.14 60.34
C ALA A 798 6.53 -56.75 59.74
N GLU A 799 7.69 -56.59 59.15
CA GLU A 799 8.10 -55.39 58.47
C GLU A 799 7.22 -55.14 57.20
N ALA A 800 6.88 -56.19 56.46
CA ALA A 800 6.01 -56.12 55.32
C ALA A 800 4.63 -55.57 55.73
N ASN A 801 4.00 -56.08 56.76
CA ASN A 801 2.71 -55.62 57.23
C ASN A 801 2.72 -54.15 57.70
N LYS A 802 3.84 -53.71 58.28
CA LYS A 802 4.01 -52.29 58.67
C LYS A 802 4.00 -51.39 57.49
N GLU A 803 4.79 -51.69 56.43
CA GLU A 803 4.88 -50.87 55.23
C GLU A 803 3.58 -50.89 54.38
N ASP A 804 2.91 -52.07 54.29
CA ASP A 804 1.57 -52.19 53.68
C ASP A 804 0.51 -51.28 54.37
N ALA A 805 0.53 -51.24 55.72
CA ALA A 805 -0.34 -50.36 56.48
C ALA A 805 -0.06 -48.87 56.25
N ILE A 806 1.22 -48.47 56.01
CA ILE A 806 1.56 -47.10 55.66
C ILE A 806 1.04 -46.78 54.26
N GLY A 807 1.30 -47.65 53.27
CA GLY A 807 0.83 -47.49 51.87
C GLY A 807 -0.69 -47.37 51.81
N ALA A 808 -1.41 -48.25 52.49
CA ALA A 808 -2.88 -48.20 52.56
C ALA A 808 -3.40 -46.90 53.19
N ARG A 809 -2.77 -46.41 54.25
CA ARG A 809 -3.11 -45.15 54.87
C ARG A 809 -2.91 -43.96 53.92
N LEU A 810 -1.85 -43.96 53.12
CA LEU A 810 -1.57 -42.89 52.13
C LEU A 810 -2.52 -42.90 50.96
N ARG A 811 -3.14 -44.06 50.64
CA ARG A 811 -4.20 -44.14 49.59
C ARG A 811 -5.59 -43.67 50.07
N THR A 812 -5.85 -43.68 51.39
CA THR A 812 -7.12 -43.18 51.90
C THR A 812 -7.11 -41.66 51.91
N PRO A 813 -8.05 -40.98 51.24
CA PRO A 813 -8.10 -39.52 51.30
C PRO A 813 -8.31 -39.08 52.75
N THR A 814 -7.47 -38.22 53.28
CA THR A 814 -7.73 -37.52 54.52
C THR A 814 -9.07 -36.74 54.37
N PRO A 815 -10.08 -36.91 55.24
CA PRO A 815 -11.29 -36.10 55.14
C PRO A 815 -10.91 -34.63 55.22
N VAL A 816 -11.18 -33.88 54.18
CA VAL A 816 -11.06 -32.43 54.19
C VAL A 816 -12.01 -31.92 55.26
N ALA A 817 -11.49 -31.35 56.32
CA ALA A 817 -12.30 -30.68 57.32
C ALA A 817 -13.17 -29.64 56.63
N ALA A 818 -14.49 -29.71 56.79
CA ALA A 818 -15.40 -28.76 56.23
C ALA A 818 -14.96 -27.33 56.63
N PRO A 819 -14.91 -26.40 55.73
CA PRO A 819 -14.58 -25.02 56.09
C PRO A 819 -15.66 -24.50 57.06
N ALA A 820 -15.23 -24.01 58.22
CA ALA A 820 -16.08 -23.35 59.19
C ALA A 820 -16.90 -22.26 58.50
N ALA A 821 -18.19 -22.28 58.67
CA ALA A 821 -19.13 -21.32 58.14
C ALA A 821 -18.70 -19.90 58.53
N THR A 822 -18.13 -19.18 57.59
CA THR A 822 -17.86 -17.75 57.74
C THR A 822 -19.18 -16.99 57.66
N ALA A 823 -19.44 -16.24 58.73
CA ALA A 823 -20.57 -15.34 58.90
C ALA A 823 -20.70 -14.36 57.72
N LYS A 824 -21.94 -14.14 57.25
CA LYS A 824 -22.30 -13.11 56.27
C LYS A 824 -21.76 -11.74 56.68
N PRO A 825 -21.12 -11.01 55.79
CA PRO A 825 -20.91 -9.58 55.98
C PRO A 825 -22.25 -8.83 55.80
N ALA A 826 -22.52 -7.91 56.73
CA ALA A 826 -23.66 -7.00 56.69
C ALA A 826 -23.59 -6.07 55.47
N ALA A 827 -24.73 -5.80 54.86
CA ALA A 827 -24.91 -4.86 53.79
C ALA A 827 -24.57 -3.45 54.27
N VAL A 828 -23.61 -2.79 53.63
CA VAL A 828 -23.47 -1.34 53.70
C VAL A 828 -24.10 -0.75 52.44
N LYS A 829 -25.18 0.01 52.67
CA LYS A 829 -25.75 0.96 51.70
C LYS A 829 -24.79 2.16 51.59
N HIS A 830 -24.32 2.47 50.43
CA HIS A 830 -24.35 3.82 49.79
C HIS A 830 -23.98 3.72 48.32
#